data_72354907263536cd361bbf49cee2f234
#
_entry.id   72354907263536cd361bbf49cee2f234
#
_cell.length_a   1.000
_cell.length_b   1.000
_cell.length_c   1.000
_cell.angle_alpha   90.00
_cell.angle_beta   90.00
_cell.angle_gamma   90.00
#
_symmetry.space_group_name_H-M   'P 1'
#
loop_
_entity.id
_entity.type
_entity.pdbx_description
1 polymer ?
#
loop_
_entity_poly.entity_id
_entity_poly.type
_entity_poly.pdbx_seq_one_letter_code
_entity_poly.pdbx_strand_id
1 'polypeptide(L)'
;MQKLVRSFTLITSLSLSSLFIQAEEKKPSGLMTDLIEHTERTWQNGYASTVRIWDLETAIEPLQYAAIRSTHPAFSWIVPGELPNTRQVAYHLIVSDNQSDSENGKGNIWDSGVINSNQSISVNYKGNALQPNKTYFWRVKVTTNTEGESTWSDIKAFRTAETLSSYQTTTYPQVKTMESPDEIKKIQQSTHFVDFGKDAFGQLVLTLSSEGIQDSVIVHLGECLEKGRIQRDPGKSTIRYHRYALKLLDGTHTYRIKIKKDKRNTGSAAILIPNYVGEVVPFRYCEIEGYKNTLPTTAIVRETVHYPFNENASAFKSSNEILNQVWDLCKYSMRATSFLGVYVDGDRERIPYEADAIINQLSHYGVDREYAIARRSHEYLLQHPTWPTEWILQAITIAWYDYLYTGDSRSLKASYETLKPRVLMALREKNGLISTTTGLQTPEFVKSIRMNRTIMDIVDWPHYKPNQKKREVMGEADDFFFTDYNAVTNAWHYEALRLMGQIAEVLDNSDDATYYTSESKTFKETYLRAFWDKKKGYIRDGLAKDTDHASLHGNMFPLAFNMIPSNKQQKMIEFIKSRGMACSVYGSQFLMDALYNANAADHALHMLTKTDDRSWYNMIKVGSTISLEAWDNKYKPNQDWNHAWGAAPANIIPRHLMGVEPLTPGFGTIRVKPQIASLEWVKATIPTIRGEVQMAIENKAKEYTLTIKIPANMDAEVYLPLPNGKYQVTNNGNPIKVTQVKGEPFLYVGNIGSGNYNFVVKY
;
A
#
# COMPACT_ATOMS: atom_id res chain seq x y z
N MET A 1 52.95 -23.75 46.73
CA MET A 1 53.08 -22.92 47.95
C MET A 1 52.87 -21.46 47.60
N GLN A 2 52.02 -20.82 48.35
CA GLN A 2 51.70 -19.43 48.52
C GLN A 2 51.05 -18.66 47.36
N LYS A 3 49.77 -18.39 47.62
CA LYS A 3 48.88 -17.38 47.05
C LYS A 3 49.42 -15.98 47.30
N LEU A 4 49.31 -15.09 46.32
CA LEU A 4 49.25 -13.67 46.57
C LEU A 4 48.00 -13.08 45.89
N VAL A 5 47.03 -12.72 46.75
CA VAL A 5 45.86 -11.94 46.46
C VAL A 5 46.32 -10.48 46.30
N ARG A 6 46.02 -9.87 45.17
CA ARG A 6 46.03 -8.40 45.01
C ARG A 6 44.64 -7.89 44.79
N SER A 7 44.12 -7.22 45.82
CA SER A 7 42.94 -6.38 45.78
C SER A 7 43.21 -5.18 44.84
N PHE A 8 42.41 -5.01 43.83
CA PHE A 8 42.32 -3.77 43.09
C PHE A 8 41.11 -2.98 43.58
N THR A 9 41.39 -1.90 44.28
CA THR A 9 40.39 -0.90 44.66
C THR A 9 40.06 -0.07 43.42
N LEU A 10 38.83 -0.22 42.89
CA LEU A 10 38.32 0.57 41.77
C LEU A 10 37.82 1.92 42.33
N ILE A 11 38.55 2.98 42.10
CA ILE A 11 38.09 4.37 42.31
C ILE A 11 37.22 4.72 41.09
N THR A 12 35.93 4.71 41.26
CA THR A 12 34.98 5.27 40.30
C THR A 12 34.99 6.79 40.42
N SER A 13 35.71 7.47 39.52
CA SER A 13 35.49 8.87 39.25
C SER A 13 34.20 9.04 38.45
N LEU A 14 33.12 9.50 39.08
CA LEU A 14 31.97 10.05 38.41
C LEU A 14 32.38 11.35 37.71
N SER A 15 32.71 11.28 36.44
CA SER A 15 32.67 12.45 35.57
C SER A 15 31.21 12.75 35.26
N LEU A 16 30.64 13.81 35.86
CA LEU A 16 29.44 14.47 35.37
C LEU A 16 29.76 15.06 33.99
N SER A 17 29.57 14.27 32.96
CA SER A 17 29.36 14.82 31.62
C SER A 17 27.95 15.42 31.62
N SER A 18 27.87 16.73 31.71
CA SER A 18 26.68 17.51 31.35
C SER A 18 26.37 17.19 29.91
N LEU A 19 25.42 16.25 29.70
CA LEU A 19 24.71 16.13 28.46
C LEU A 19 23.93 17.44 28.26
N PHE A 20 24.52 18.35 27.48
CA PHE A 20 23.74 19.36 26.78
C PHE A 20 22.77 18.57 25.88
N ILE A 21 21.56 18.34 26.35
CA ILE A 21 20.44 18.04 25.47
C ILE A 21 20.29 19.32 24.65
N GLN A 22 20.88 19.32 23.46
CA GLN A 22 20.54 20.31 22.44
C GLN A 22 19.03 20.15 22.23
N ALA A 23 18.27 21.16 22.64
CA ALA A 23 16.82 21.16 22.35
C ALA A 23 16.70 21.04 20.84
N GLU A 24 16.07 19.95 20.40
CA GLU A 24 15.82 19.70 18.98
C GLU A 24 15.06 20.91 18.44
N GLU A 25 15.59 21.54 17.39
CA GLU A 25 14.98 22.73 16.82
C GLU A 25 13.55 22.38 16.37
N LYS A 26 12.55 23.03 16.95
CA LYS A 26 11.15 22.83 16.63
C LYS A 26 10.84 23.45 15.26
N LYS A 27 10.99 22.66 14.21
CA LYS A 27 10.75 23.07 12.83
C LYS A 27 9.82 22.09 12.10
N PRO A 28 9.03 22.55 11.11
CA PRO A 28 8.27 21.65 10.24
C PRO A 28 9.17 20.66 9.50
N SER A 29 8.71 19.41 9.37
CA SER A 29 9.44 18.30 8.76
C SER A 29 8.58 17.55 7.74
N GLY A 30 9.09 16.48 7.10
CA GLY A 30 8.35 15.68 6.15
C GLY A 30 7.72 16.49 5.01
N LEU A 31 8.47 17.47 4.51
CA LEU A 31 8.03 18.45 3.49
C LEU A 31 7.76 17.76 2.15
N MET A 32 6.56 17.95 1.58
CA MET A 32 6.19 17.41 0.28
C MET A 32 5.78 18.50 -0.71
N THR A 33 6.18 18.35 -1.96
CA THR A 33 5.67 19.13 -3.10
C THR A 33 4.90 18.17 -4.03
N ASP A 34 3.59 18.41 -4.25
CA ASP A 34 2.71 17.53 -5.03
C ASP A 34 2.84 16.04 -4.61
N LEU A 35 2.79 15.76 -3.30
CA LEU A 35 2.95 14.45 -2.65
C LEU A 35 4.35 13.82 -2.74
N ILE A 36 5.32 14.49 -3.34
CA ILE A 36 6.71 14.01 -3.41
C ILE A 36 7.53 14.61 -2.26
N GLU A 37 8.09 13.76 -1.40
CA GLU A 37 8.88 14.22 -0.24
C GLU A 37 10.30 14.63 -0.62
N HIS A 38 10.93 13.91 -1.55
CA HIS A 38 12.34 14.10 -1.88
C HIS A 38 12.54 14.65 -3.30
N THR A 39 11.91 15.79 -3.61
CA THR A 39 12.01 16.46 -4.92
C THR A 39 13.40 16.99 -5.25
N GLU A 40 14.27 17.18 -4.24
CA GLU A 40 15.64 17.63 -4.40
C GLU A 40 16.63 16.53 -4.85
N ARG A 41 16.21 15.25 -4.77
CA ARG A 41 17.08 14.12 -5.12
C ARG A 41 17.14 13.90 -6.62
N THR A 42 18.32 13.49 -7.06
CA THR A 42 18.56 13.11 -8.46
C THR A 42 19.19 11.73 -8.55
N TRP A 43 19.05 11.11 -9.71
CA TRP A 43 19.62 9.81 -10.02
C TRP A 43 20.31 9.85 -11.37
N GLN A 44 21.37 9.07 -11.52
CA GLN A 44 22.09 8.87 -12.79
C GLN A 44 21.96 7.41 -13.19
N ASN A 45 21.32 7.16 -14.33
CA ASN A 45 21.04 5.77 -14.79
C ASN A 45 20.33 4.91 -13.73
N GLY A 46 19.47 5.54 -12.89
CA GLY A 46 18.74 4.93 -11.78
C GLY A 46 19.51 4.88 -10.46
N TYR A 47 20.80 5.15 -10.41
CA TYR A 47 21.59 5.19 -9.16
C TYR A 47 21.54 6.56 -8.52
N ALA A 48 21.47 6.60 -7.19
CA ALA A 48 21.47 7.86 -6.45
C ALA A 48 22.69 8.71 -6.84
N SER A 49 22.46 9.98 -7.17
CA SER A 49 23.49 10.95 -7.51
C SER A 49 23.78 11.87 -6.30
N THR A 50 25.00 12.36 -6.21
CA THR A 50 25.38 13.42 -5.28
C THR A 50 25.03 14.81 -5.78
N VAL A 51 24.76 14.95 -7.07
CA VAL A 51 24.31 16.21 -7.69
C VAL A 51 22.88 16.50 -7.24
N ARG A 52 22.63 17.69 -6.74
CA ARG A 52 21.30 18.13 -6.32
C ARG A 52 20.54 18.76 -7.48
N ILE A 53 19.21 18.84 -7.32
CA ILE A 53 18.29 19.39 -8.36
C ILE A 53 18.64 20.83 -8.77
N TRP A 54 19.30 21.59 -7.93
CA TRP A 54 19.73 22.96 -8.20
C TRP A 54 21.12 23.08 -8.85
N ASP A 55 21.87 21.96 -8.92
CA ASP A 55 23.21 21.86 -9.50
C ASP A 55 23.22 21.06 -10.81
N LEU A 56 22.07 20.86 -11.46
CA LEU A 56 21.92 20.00 -12.66
C LEU A 56 22.87 20.39 -13.79
N GLU A 57 23.23 21.66 -13.92
CA GLU A 57 24.14 22.16 -14.95
C GLU A 57 25.60 21.67 -14.76
N THR A 58 25.93 21.17 -13.55
CA THR A 58 27.23 20.56 -13.26
C THR A 58 27.31 19.11 -13.68
N ALA A 59 26.18 18.48 -14.02
CA ALA A 59 26.13 17.07 -14.41
C ALA A 59 26.66 16.87 -15.82
N ILE A 60 27.54 15.88 -15.99
CA ILE A 60 28.10 15.50 -17.31
C ILE A 60 27.06 14.77 -18.15
N GLU A 61 26.16 14.01 -17.50
CA GLU A 61 25.12 13.22 -18.17
C GLU A 61 23.73 13.61 -17.63
N PRO A 62 22.66 13.39 -18.42
CA PRO A 62 21.30 13.67 -17.98
C PRO A 62 20.93 12.89 -16.70
N LEU A 63 20.40 13.61 -15.73
CA LEU A 63 19.96 13.06 -14.47
C LEU A 63 18.44 12.82 -14.48
N GLN A 64 17.99 11.78 -13.79
CA GLN A 64 16.58 11.55 -13.49
C GLN A 64 16.21 12.26 -12.18
N TYR A 65 15.02 12.80 -12.10
CA TYR A 65 14.45 13.44 -10.90
C TYR A 65 12.91 13.47 -10.97
N ALA A 66 12.25 13.74 -9.84
CA ALA A 66 10.81 13.94 -9.78
C ALA A 66 10.47 15.35 -10.27
N ALA A 67 10.11 15.48 -11.54
CA ALA A 67 9.75 16.75 -12.15
C ALA A 67 8.30 17.13 -11.82
N ILE A 68 8.09 18.28 -11.15
CA ILE A 68 6.76 18.80 -10.83
C ILE A 68 6.05 19.24 -12.10
N ARG A 69 4.85 18.70 -12.32
CA ARG A 69 4.08 18.83 -13.58
C ARG A 69 2.97 19.86 -13.50
N SER A 70 2.68 20.38 -12.30
CA SER A 70 1.64 21.36 -12.04
C SER A 70 2.18 22.78 -12.13
N THR A 71 1.41 23.70 -12.76
CA THR A 71 1.69 25.14 -12.72
C THR A 71 1.45 25.74 -11.31
N HIS A 72 0.62 25.08 -10.51
CA HIS A 72 0.25 25.46 -9.15
C HIS A 72 0.34 24.22 -8.24
N PRO A 73 1.55 23.84 -7.80
CA PRO A 73 1.73 22.68 -6.92
C PRO A 73 1.10 22.91 -5.54
N ALA A 74 0.91 21.83 -4.80
CA ALA A 74 0.52 21.89 -3.40
C ALA A 74 1.68 21.48 -2.49
N PHE A 75 1.72 22.08 -1.30
CA PHE A 75 2.71 21.85 -0.29
C PHE A 75 2.11 21.17 0.94
N SER A 76 2.86 20.26 1.54
CA SER A 76 2.46 19.59 2.78
C SER A 76 3.65 19.49 3.72
N TRP A 77 3.39 19.49 5.03
CA TRP A 77 4.40 19.36 6.06
C TRP A 77 3.84 18.70 7.33
N ILE A 78 4.73 18.11 8.11
CA ILE A 78 4.45 17.63 9.46
C ILE A 78 4.65 18.80 10.42
N VAL A 79 3.61 19.07 11.22
CA VAL A 79 3.65 20.12 12.25
C VAL A 79 4.49 19.64 13.43
N PRO A 80 5.48 20.43 13.90
CA PRO A 80 6.26 20.08 15.08
C PRO A 80 5.41 20.24 16.35
N GLY A 81 5.69 19.45 17.38
CA GLY A 81 5.09 19.60 18.70
C GLY A 81 5.04 18.27 19.46
N GLU A 82 5.44 18.32 20.73
CA GLU A 82 5.45 17.18 21.65
C GLU A 82 4.41 17.33 22.78
N LEU A 83 3.86 18.54 22.97
CA LEU A 83 2.89 18.80 24.02
C LEU A 83 1.49 18.26 23.62
N PRO A 84 0.68 17.82 24.58
CA PRO A 84 -0.68 17.39 24.31
C PRO A 84 -1.52 18.50 23.67
N ASN A 85 -2.39 18.10 22.71
CA ASN A 85 -3.28 19.00 21.98
C ASN A 85 -2.56 20.08 21.16
N THR A 86 -1.33 19.84 20.72
CA THR A 86 -0.62 20.75 19.83
C THR A 86 -1.30 20.81 18.48
N ARG A 87 -1.66 22.03 18.05
CA ARG A 87 -2.28 22.32 16.76
C ARG A 87 -1.60 23.50 16.12
N GLN A 88 -1.42 23.44 14.83
CA GLN A 88 -1.08 24.61 14.04
C GLN A 88 -2.25 25.60 14.07
N VAL A 89 -1.95 26.87 14.34
CA VAL A 89 -2.94 27.98 14.28
C VAL A 89 -2.61 28.96 13.16
N ALA A 90 -1.36 28.99 12.70
CA ALA A 90 -0.94 29.79 11.56
C ALA A 90 0.28 29.16 10.85
N TYR A 91 0.49 29.54 9.61
CA TYR A 91 1.70 29.25 8.86
C TYR A 91 2.17 30.45 8.03
N HIS A 92 3.45 30.46 7.67
CA HIS A 92 4.04 31.36 6.71
C HIS A 92 4.88 30.56 5.74
N LEU A 93 4.51 30.54 4.46
CA LEU A 93 5.13 29.77 3.40
C LEU A 93 5.71 30.70 2.33
N ILE A 94 6.96 30.45 1.95
CA ILE A 94 7.65 31.22 0.90
C ILE A 94 8.12 30.31 -0.22
N VAL A 95 8.12 30.83 -1.44
CA VAL A 95 8.70 30.19 -2.64
C VAL A 95 9.63 31.17 -3.33
N SER A 96 10.84 30.72 -3.67
CA SER A 96 11.89 31.51 -4.31
C SER A 96 12.46 30.79 -5.53
N ASP A 97 13.05 31.50 -6.47
CA ASP A 97 13.76 30.93 -7.62
C ASP A 97 15.29 30.85 -7.40
N ASN A 98 15.76 31.21 -6.23
CA ASN A 98 17.15 31.07 -5.83
C ASN A 98 17.26 30.69 -4.33
N GLN A 99 18.31 29.97 -4.00
CA GLN A 99 18.54 29.43 -2.65
C GLN A 99 18.79 30.54 -1.62
N SER A 100 19.56 31.57 -1.98
CA SER A 100 19.93 32.65 -1.07
C SER A 100 18.72 33.44 -0.56
N ASP A 101 17.74 33.73 -1.42
CA ASP A 101 16.50 34.40 -0.99
C ASP A 101 15.72 33.52 -0.03
N SER A 102 15.61 32.20 -0.33
CA SER A 102 14.97 31.26 0.57
C SER A 102 15.67 31.15 1.93
N GLU A 103 17.03 31.13 1.96
CA GLU A 103 17.83 31.15 3.20
C GLU A 103 17.55 32.39 4.04
N ASN A 104 17.42 33.54 3.40
CA ASN A 104 17.12 34.81 4.04
C ASN A 104 15.61 35.02 4.35
N GLY A 105 14.76 33.99 4.17
CA GLY A 105 13.34 34.07 4.45
C GLY A 105 12.56 34.95 3.48
N LYS A 106 13.04 35.11 2.25
CA LYS A 106 12.40 35.89 1.19
C LYS A 106 11.72 34.99 0.15
N GLY A 107 10.44 35.21 -0.10
CA GLY A 107 9.66 34.56 -1.15
C GLY A 107 9.55 35.45 -2.39
N ASN A 108 10.61 35.59 -3.20
CA ASN A 108 10.62 36.47 -4.37
C ASN A 108 9.65 36.00 -5.50
N ILE A 109 9.25 34.74 -5.49
CA ILE A 109 8.23 34.19 -6.41
C ILE A 109 6.86 34.23 -5.75
N TRP A 110 6.77 33.84 -4.48
CA TRP A 110 5.54 33.90 -3.69
C TRP A 110 5.86 33.93 -2.21
N ASP A 111 5.21 34.84 -1.53
CA ASP A 111 5.19 34.95 -0.09
C ASP A 111 3.72 34.92 0.37
N SER A 112 3.32 33.90 1.14
CA SER A 112 1.95 33.79 1.64
C SER A 112 1.62 34.86 2.69
N GLY A 113 2.62 35.49 3.29
CA GLY A 113 2.48 36.14 4.57
C GLY A 113 2.05 35.15 5.66
N VAL A 114 1.69 35.67 6.83
CA VAL A 114 1.14 34.84 7.91
C VAL A 114 -0.33 34.55 7.63
N ILE A 115 -0.66 33.28 7.44
CA ILE A 115 -2.02 32.78 7.21
C ILE A 115 -2.52 32.09 8.46
N ASN A 116 -3.61 32.59 9.06
CA ASN A 116 -4.27 31.95 10.19
C ASN A 116 -5.06 30.72 9.69
N SER A 117 -4.46 29.54 9.88
CA SER A 117 -5.01 28.26 9.42
C SER A 117 -4.30 27.09 10.08
N ASN A 118 -5.06 26.02 10.34
CA ASN A 118 -4.53 24.72 10.76
C ASN A 118 -4.20 23.80 9.59
N GLN A 119 -4.36 24.24 8.35
CA GLN A 119 -4.04 23.44 7.16
C GLN A 119 -2.53 23.27 7.04
N SER A 120 -2.07 22.03 7.05
CA SER A 120 -0.67 21.62 6.85
C SER A 120 -0.50 20.60 5.73
N ILE A 121 -1.61 20.22 5.10
CA ILE A 121 -1.67 19.24 4.02
C ILE A 121 -2.33 19.88 2.80
N SER A 122 -1.76 19.65 1.61
CA SER A 122 -2.26 20.14 0.33
C SER A 122 -2.53 21.65 0.32
N VAL A 123 -1.62 22.43 0.87
CA VAL A 123 -1.66 23.90 0.80
C VAL A 123 -1.31 24.33 -0.61
N ASN A 124 -2.31 24.82 -1.37
CA ASN A 124 -2.12 25.22 -2.75
C ASN A 124 -1.22 26.46 -2.88
N TYR A 125 -0.25 26.38 -3.79
CA TYR A 125 0.49 27.56 -4.27
C TYR A 125 -0.48 28.57 -4.89
N LYS A 126 -0.41 29.83 -4.47
CA LYS A 126 -1.29 30.91 -4.92
C LYS A 126 -0.56 32.05 -5.65
N GLY A 127 0.72 31.88 -5.96
CA GLY A 127 1.50 32.81 -6.76
C GLY A 127 1.15 32.71 -8.25
N ASN A 128 1.89 33.42 -9.09
CA ASN A 128 1.78 33.31 -10.54
C ASN A 128 2.18 31.90 -11.00
N ALA A 129 1.61 31.44 -12.12
CA ALA A 129 1.93 30.14 -12.71
C ALA A 129 3.44 29.95 -12.84
N LEU A 130 3.94 28.82 -12.30
CA LEU A 130 5.36 28.48 -12.37
C LEU A 130 5.80 28.26 -13.82
N GLN A 131 7.07 28.57 -14.11
CA GLN A 131 7.64 28.40 -15.45
C GLN A 131 8.18 26.98 -15.64
N PRO A 132 8.16 26.42 -16.85
CA PRO A 132 8.74 25.11 -17.14
C PRO A 132 10.27 25.11 -17.02
N ASN A 133 10.84 23.94 -16.74
CA ASN A 133 12.29 23.71 -16.64
C ASN A 133 13.03 24.62 -15.63
N LYS A 134 12.35 25.09 -14.60
CA LYS A 134 12.94 25.93 -13.54
C LYS A 134 13.00 25.21 -12.20
N THR A 135 14.05 25.50 -11.46
CA THR A 135 14.22 25.08 -10.05
C THR A 135 13.69 26.17 -9.14
N TYR A 136 12.91 25.76 -8.15
CA TYR A 136 12.34 26.59 -7.11
C TYR A 136 12.69 26.04 -5.74
N PHE A 137 12.73 26.92 -4.74
CA PHE A 137 13.02 26.63 -3.35
C PHE A 137 11.84 27.08 -2.49
N TRP A 138 11.52 26.34 -1.47
CA TRP A 138 10.47 26.75 -0.55
C TRP A 138 10.76 26.35 0.88
N ARG A 139 10.18 27.08 1.81
CA ARG A 139 10.22 26.84 3.24
C ARG A 139 8.90 27.22 3.87
N VAL A 140 8.67 26.68 5.05
CA VAL A 140 7.51 27.02 5.88
C VAL A 140 7.94 27.16 7.34
N LYS A 141 7.34 28.10 8.05
CA LYS A 141 7.30 28.12 9.50
C LYS A 141 5.86 28.14 9.98
N VAL A 142 5.61 27.61 11.15
CA VAL A 142 4.28 27.45 11.71
C VAL A 142 4.20 28.06 13.10
N THR A 143 3.01 28.51 13.48
CA THR A 143 2.69 28.87 14.87
C THR A 143 1.75 27.81 15.42
N THR A 144 2.09 27.24 16.57
CA THR A 144 1.21 26.30 17.29
C THR A 144 0.60 26.96 18.52
N ASN A 145 -0.55 26.41 18.95
CA ASN A 145 -1.26 26.90 20.14
C ASN A 145 -0.50 26.65 21.45
N THR A 146 0.42 25.68 21.48
CA THR A 146 1.10 25.24 22.71
C THR A 146 2.54 25.73 22.81
N GLU A 147 3.23 25.92 21.68
CA GLU A 147 4.68 26.15 21.65
C GLU A 147 5.06 27.43 20.91
N GLY A 148 4.08 28.18 20.37
CA GLY A 148 4.32 29.44 19.65
C GLY A 148 4.86 29.24 18.23
N GLU A 149 5.61 30.21 17.72
CA GLU A 149 6.18 30.18 16.37
C GLU A 149 7.42 29.27 16.32
N SER A 150 7.50 28.41 15.31
CA SER A 150 8.64 27.54 15.02
C SER A 150 9.78 28.31 14.32
N THR A 151 10.96 27.72 14.24
CA THR A 151 11.94 28.11 13.24
C THR A 151 11.46 27.71 11.83
N TRP A 152 12.10 28.28 10.79
CA TRP A 152 11.87 27.85 9.42
C TRP A 152 12.23 26.37 9.24
N SER A 153 11.43 25.66 8.43
CA SER A 153 11.79 24.32 7.95
C SER A 153 13.15 24.31 7.25
N ASP A 154 13.73 23.15 7.02
CA ASP A 154 14.79 23.01 6.04
C ASP A 154 14.30 23.49 4.66
N ILE A 155 15.25 23.92 3.82
CA ILE A 155 14.93 24.30 2.44
C ILE A 155 14.57 23.06 1.66
N LYS A 156 13.44 23.10 0.98
CA LYS A 156 13.04 22.10 0.02
C LYS A 156 13.14 22.69 -1.38
N ALA A 157 13.81 21.99 -2.29
CA ALA A 157 13.87 22.39 -3.69
C ALA A 157 13.08 21.42 -4.57
N PHE A 158 12.51 21.94 -5.65
CA PHE A 158 11.90 21.15 -6.70
C PHE A 158 12.14 21.78 -8.07
N ARG A 159 12.10 20.98 -9.12
CA ARG A 159 12.18 21.43 -10.50
C ARG A 159 10.90 21.12 -11.25
N THR A 160 10.43 22.09 -12.02
CA THR A 160 9.27 21.91 -12.89
C THR A 160 9.64 21.13 -14.15
N ALA A 161 8.66 20.40 -14.69
CA ALA A 161 8.79 19.67 -15.95
C ALA A 161 8.88 20.63 -17.16
N GLU A 162 9.29 20.10 -18.30
CA GLU A 162 9.29 20.82 -19.59
C GLU A 162 7.90 21.27 -20.01
N THR A 163 6.89 20.43 -19.73
CA THR A 163 5.49 20.74 -20.01
C THR A 163 4.70 20.75 -18.71
N LEU A 164 3.97 21.84 -18.46
CA LEU A 164 3.14 22.03 -17.30
C LEU A 164 1.65 22.08 -17.66
N SER A 165 0.82 21.63 -16.74
CA SER A 165 -0.64 21.73 -16.81
C SER A 165 -1.21 22.31 -15.51
N SER A 166 -2.52 22.55 -15.47
CA SER A 166 -3.19 22.97 -14.23
C SER A 166 -3.11 21.90 -13.13
N TYR A 167 -3.16 20.62 -13.54
CA TYR A 167 -3.00 19.46 -12.66
C TYR A 167 -2.48 18.26 -13.45
N GLN A 168 -1.45 17.62 -12.94
CA GLN A 168 -0.95 16.31 -13.36
C GLN A 168 -0.09 15.72 -12.25
N THR A 169 -0.26 14.43 -11.96
CA THR A 169 0.52 13.75 -10.91
C THR A 169 2.00 13.64 -11.29
N THR A 170 2.84 14.02 -10.36
CA THR A 170 4.30 13.80 -10.40
C THR A 170 4.62 12.47 -9.75
N THR A 171 5.60 11.74 -10.29
CA THR A 171 6.14 10.51 -9.67
C THR A 171 7.66 10.55 -9.63
N TYR A 172 8.24 9.74 -8.75
CA TYR A 172 9.67 9.47 -8.78
C TYR A 172 10.07 8.69 -10.04
N PRO A 173 11.33 8.79 -10.48
CA PRO A 173 11.92 7.84 -11.41
C PRO A 173 12.11 6.48 -10.73
N GLN A 174 12.18 5.38 -11.49
CA GLN A 174 12.63 4.08 -11.00
C GLN A 174 14.10 4.16 -10.60
N VAL A 175 14.43 3.51 -9.49
CA VAL A 175 15.78 3.54 -8.93
C VAL A 175 16.44 2.17 -8.97
N LYS A 176 17.76 2.16 -8.97
CA LYS A 176 18.58 0.96 -8.88
C LYS A 176 19.30 0.89 -7.54
N THR A 177 19.31 -0.29 -6.96
CA THR A 177 20.08 -0.60 -5.74
C THR A 177 20.97 -1.80 -5.99
N MET A 178 22.23 -1.72 -5.59
CA MET A 178 23.16 -2.85 -5.66
C MET A 178 22.95 -3.75 -4.45
N GLU A 179 22.73 -5.03 -4.67
CA GLU A 179 22.55 -6.04 -3.62
C GLU A 179 23.60 -7.16 -3.77
N SER A 180 24.30 -7.44 -2.66
CA SER A 180 25.19 -8.59 -2.55
C SER A 180 24.39 -9.85 -2.19
N PRO A 181 24.84 -11.04 -2.58
CA PRO A 181 24.19 -12.27 -2.15
C PRO A 181 24.36 -12.50 -0.64
N ASP A 182 23.34 -13.11 -0.02
CA ASP A 182 23.39 -13.58 1.36
C ASP A 182 24.26 -14.84 1.49
N GLU A 183 24.26 -15.68 0.44
CA GLU A 183 25.00 -16.94 0.44
C GLU A 183 25.56 -17.28 -0.93
N ILE A 184 26.82 -17.78 -0.93
CA ILE A 184 27.46 -18.44 -2.10
C ILE A 184 27.98 -19.81 -1.66
N LYS A 185 27.56 -20.86 -2.37
CA LYS A 185 28.04 -22.25 -2.15
C LYS A 185 28.64 -22.81 -3.44
N LYS A 186 29.83 -23.42 -3.34
CA LYS A 186 30.35 -24.27 -4.42
C LYS A 186 29.72 -25.65 -4.28
N ILE A 187 28.78 -25.98 -5.17
CA ILE A 187 27.99 -27.22 -5.10
C ILE A 187 28.57 -28.36 -5.94
N GLN A 188 29.45 -28.05 -6.92
CA GLN A 188 30.21 -28.97 -7.74
C GLN A 188 31.60 -28.37 -8.09
N GLN A 189 32.48 -29.11 -8.68
CA GLN A 189 33.86 -28.67 -8.98
C GLN A 189 33.90 -27.31 -9.73
N SER A 190 32.93 -27.05 -10.60
CA SER A 190 32.84 -25.82 -11.40
C SER A 190 31.45 -25.17 -11.37
N THR A 191 30.66 -25.42 -10.34
CA THR A 191 29.31 -24.86 -10.20
C THR A 191 29.14 -24.15 -8.86
N HIS A 192 28.76 -22.90 -8.93
CA HIS A 192 28.43 -22.06 -7.78
C HIS A 192 26.92 -21.83 -7.70
N PHE A 193 26.34 -22.01 -6.53
CA PHE A 193 24.98 -21.62 -6.19
C PHE A 193 25.02 -20.34 -5.37
N VAL A 194 24.11 -19.42 -5.67
CA VAL A 194 24.02 -18.08 -5.08
C VAL A 194 22.58 -17.81 -4.66
N ASP A 195 22.38 -17.41 -3.42
CA ASP A 195 21.09 -16.94 -2.89
C ASP A 195 21.19 -15.47 -2.49
N PHE A 196 20.30 -14.62 -3.01
CA PHE A 196 20.17 -13.21 -2.66
C PHE A 196 19.19 -12.97 -1.49
N GLY A 197 18.75 -14.04 -0.81
CA GLY A 197 17.85 -14.00 0.34
C GLY A 197 16.39 -13.71 -0.05
N LYS A 198 16.14 -12.75 -0.90
CA LYS A 198 14.80 -12.39 -1.38
C LYS A 198 14.74 -12.28 -2.89
N ASP A 199 13.59 -12.57 -3.47
CA ASP A 199 13.33 -12.33 -4.89
C ASP A 199 13.18 -10.83 -5.17
N ALA A 200 13.67 -10.38 -6.34
CA ALA A 200 13.53 -9.00 -6.77
C ALA A 200 13.71 -8.86 -8.28
N PHE A 201 13.11 -7.85 -8.86
CA PHE A 201 13.30 -7.47 -10.26
C PHE A 201 14.67 -6.82 -10.43
N GLY A 202 15.50 -7.38 -11.29
CA GLY A 202 16.87 -6.85 -11.43
C GLY A 202 17.64 -7.40 -12.60
N GLN A 203 18.90 -6.99 -12.63
CA GLN A 203 19.94 -7.42 -13.56
C GLN A 203 21.10 -8.02 -12.77
N LEU A 204 21.85 -8.95 -13.39
CA LEU A 204 23.03 -9.56 -12.75
C LEU A 204 24.30 -8.99 -13.35
N VAL A 205 25.24 -8.61 -12.47
CA VAL A 205 26.59 -8.17 -12.81
C VAL A 205 27.59 -9.14 -12.16
N LEU A 206 28.53 -9.62 -12.97
CA LEU A 206 29.56 -10.59 -12.57
C LEU A 206 30.94 -10.04 -12.89
N THR A 207 31.88 -10.11 -11.94
CA THR A 207 33.29 -9.83 -12.16
C THR A 207 34.07 -11.18 -12.10
N LEU A 208 34.43 -11.72 -13.26
CA LEU A 208 35.01 -13.04 -13.38
C LEU A 208 36.39 -12.96 -14.03
N SER A 209 37.28 -13.88 -13.62
CA SER A 209 38.63 -14.02 -14.18
C SER A 209 38.74 -15.31 -15.00
N SER A 210 39.44 -15.24 -16.15
CA SER A 210 39.75 -16.39 -17.01
C SER A 210 41.21 -16.31 -17.46
N GLU A 211 41.83 -17.47 -17.67
CA GLU A 211 43.17 -17.58 -18.20
C GLU A 211 43.21 -17.88 -19.73
N GLY A 212 42.06 -17.71 -20.39
CA GLY A 212 41.94 -17.94 -21.81
C GLY A 212 40.61 -17.47 -22.41
N ILE A 213 40.65 -17.03 -23.65
CA ILE A 213 39.49 -16.47 -24.39
C ILE A 213 38.45 -17.52 -24.84
N GLN A 214 38.67 -18.79 -24.56
CA GLN A 214 37.73 -19.86 -24.91
C GLN A 214 36.87 -20.32 -23.73
N ASP A 215 37.13 -19.84 -22.51
CA ASP A 215 36.31 -20.15 -21.35
C ASP A 215 34.93 -19.60 -21.52
N SER A 216 33.96 -20.38 -21.13
CA SER A 216 32.54 -19.95 -21.07
C SER A 216 31.86 -20.48 -19.82
N VAL A 217 30.92 -19.72 -19.32
CA VAL A 217 30.08 -20.10 -18.18
C VAL A 217 28.62 -20.04 -18.57
N ILE A 218 27.82 -20.87 -17.94
CA ILE A 218 26.34 -20.79 -18.03
C ILE A 218 25.82 -20.18 -16.75
N VAL A 219 25.06 -19.11 -16.89
CA VAL A 219 24.41 -18.42 -15.81
C VAL A 219 22.92 -18.77 -15.85
N HIS A 220 22.40 -19.25 -14.73
CA HIS A 220 20.99 -19.55 -14.52
C HIS A 220 20.44 -18.57 -13.50
N LEU A 221 19.29 -17.97 -13.79
CA LEU A 221 18.53 -17.12 -12.86
C LEU A 221 17.16 -17.76 -12.62
N GLY A 222 16.68 -17.76 -11.39
CA GLY A 222 15.39 -18.34 -11.05
C GLY A 222 14.78 -17.82 -9.76
N GLU A 223 13.45 -17.88 -9.69
CA GLU A 223 12.65 -17.46 -8.53
C GLU A 223 12.55 -18.55 -7.47
N CYS A 224 12.50 -19.83 -7.87
CA CYS A 224 12.30 -20.93 -6.93
C CYS A 224 13.27 -22.09 -7.12
N LEU A 225 13.30 -22.95 -6.10
CA LEU A 225 14.15 -24.15 -6.07
C LEU A 225 13.31 -25.43 -6.22
N GLU A 226 13.93 -26.41 -6.85
CA GLU A 226 13.52 -27.81 -6.84
C GLU A 226 14.70 -28.67 -6.41
N LYS A 227 14.53 -29.46 -5.34
CA LYS A 227 15.58 -30.33 -4.80
C LYS A 227 16.93 -29.62 -4.53
N GLY A 228 16.85 -28.38 -4.04
CA GLY A 228 18.02 -27.56 -3.68
C GLY A 228 18.76 -26.93 -4.86
N ARG A 229 18.21 -26.97 -6.06
CA ARG A 229 18.72 -26.34 -7.30
C ARG A 229 17.66 -25.42 -7.89
N ILE A 230 18.04 -24.46 -8.70
CA ILE A 230 17.08 -23.67 -9.46
C ILE A 230 16.15 -24.59 -10.26
N GLN A 231 14.84 -24.39 -10.13
CA GLN A 231 13.86 -25.08 -10.93
C GLN A 231 13.98 -24.63 -12.40
N ARG A 232 14.48 -25.52 -13.25
CA ARG A 232 14.82 -25.22 -14.66
C ARG A 232 13.68 -25.50 -15.64
N ASP A 233 12.68 -26.24 -15.21
CA ASP A 233 11.47 -26.51 -15.98
C ASP A 233 10.23 -26.22 -15.13
N PRO A 234 9.80 -24.95 -15.06
CA PRO A 234 8.59 -24.59 -14.32
C PRO A 234 7.28 -25.03 -15.00
N GLY A 235 7.36 -25.77 -16.10
CA GLY A 235 6.22 -26.33 -16.81
C GLY A 235 5.28 -25.25 -17.38
N LYS A 236 3.99 -25.33 -17.03
CA LYS A 236 2.98 -24.35 -17.44
C LYS A 236 2.92 -23.11 -16.56
N SER A 237 3.70 -23.05 -15.49
CA SER A 237 3.70 -21.92 -14.58
C SER A 237 4.36 -20.69 -15.22
N THR A 238 4.17 -19.52 -14.62
CA THR A 238 4.86 -18.29 -15.04
C THR A 238 6.04 -17.95 -14.13
N ILE A 239 6.39 -18.85 -13.21
CA ILE A 239 7.64 -18.78 -12.44
C ILE A 239 8.81 -18.59 -13.40
N ARG A 240 9.66 -17.63 -13.13
CA ARG A 240 10.74 -17.29 -14.05
C ARG A 240 11.94 -18.20 -13.88
N TYR A 241 12.45 -18.66 -15.01
CA TYR A 241 13.74 -19.29 -15.15
C TYR A 241 14.40 -18.79 -16.44
N HIS A 242 15.66 -18.38 -16.34
CA HIS A 242 16.42 -17.89 -17.47
C HIS A 242 17.81 -18.54 -17.50
N ARG A 243 18.29 -18.81 -18.71
CA ARG A 243 19.63 -19.39 -18.98
C ARG A 243 20.38 -18.49 -19.93
N TYR A 244 21.62 -18.13 -19.56
CA TYR A 244 22.50 -17.29 -20.36
C TYR A 244 23.86 -17.97 -20.52
N ALA A 245 24.41 -18.01 -21.76
CA ALA A 245 25.76 -18.38 -22.00
C ALA A 245 26.63 -17.11 -22.04
N LEU A 246 27.69 -17.09 -21.25
CA LEU A 246 28.62 -15.98 -21.14
C LEU A 246 30.02 -16.45 -21.53
N LYS A 247 30.55 -15.86 -22.60
CA LYS A 247 31.95 -16.09 -23.02
C LYS A 247 32.85 -15.16 -22.19
N LEU A 248 33.86 -15.76 -21.55
CA LEU A 248 34.84 -15.02 -20.75
C LEU A 248 35.98 -14.50 -21.66
N LEU A 249 36.44 -13.31 -21.29
CA LEU A 249 37.66 -12.71 -21.85
C LEU A 249 38.88 -13.08 -20.99
N ASP A 250 40.06 -13.09 -21.56
CA ASP A 250 41.29 -13.31 -20.81
C ASP A 250 41.52 -12.20 -19.77
N GLY A 251 41.94 -12.59 -18.56
CA GLY A 251 42.06 -11.68 -17.43
C GLY A 251 40.76 -11.52 -16.63
N THR A 252 40.66 -10.44 -15.85
CA THR A 252 39.50 -10.13 -15.00
C THR A 252 38.60 -9.09 -15.66
N HIS A 253 37.34 -9.42 -15.88
CA HIS A 253 36.38 -8.54 -16.54
C HIS A 253 35.04 -8.53 -15.82
N THR A 254 34.34 -7.40 -15.93
CA THR A 254 32.97 -7.24 -15.43
C THR A 254 31.98 -7.45 -16.57
N TYR A 255 31.01 -8.32 -16.33
CA TYR A 255 29.96 -8.71 -17.28
C TYR A 255 28.61 -8.37 -16.76
N ARG A 256 27.80 -7.66 -17.52
CA ARG A 256 26.38 -7.45 -17.28
C ARG A 256 25.60 -8.45 -18.13
N ILE A 257 24.78 -9.28 -17.48
CA ILE A 257 23.93 -10.25 -18.20
C ILE A 257 22.88 -9.50 -19.02
N LYS A 258 22.90 -9.68 -20.34
CA LYS A 258 21.93 -9.06 -21.25
C LYS A 258 20.63 -9.85 -21.23
N ILE A 259 19.62 -9.30 -20.54
CA ILE A 259 18.29 -9.88 -20.44
C ILE A 259 17.50 -9.63 -21.72
N LYS A 260 16.83 -10.69 -22.22
CA LYS A 260 15.95 -10.61 -23.39
C LYS A 260 14.53 -10.32 -22.91
N LYS A 261 13.82 -9.46 -23.65
CA LYS A 261 12.39 -9.20 -23.40
C LYS A 261 11.57 -10.47 -23.54
N ASP A 262 10.63 -10.68 -22.62
CA ASP A 262 9.67 -11.77 -22.69
C ASP A 262 8.41 -11.32 -23.47
N LYS A 263 7.92 -12.14 -24.39
CA LYS A 263 6.73 -11.85 -25.19
C LYS A 263 5.45 -11.74 -24.33
N ARG A 264 5.44 -12.40 -23.17
CA ARG A 264 4.28 -12.39 -22.25
C ARG A 264 4.05 -11.02 -21.61
N ASN A 265 5.12 -10.24 -21.39
CA ASN A 265 5.09 -8.96 -20.70
C ASN A 265 5.45 -7.76 -21.59
N THR A 266 5.38 -7.91 -22.91
CA THR A 266 5.67 -6.86 -23.89
C THR A 266 4.52 -6.60 -24.85
N GLY A 267 3.29 -6.99 -24.48
CA GLY A 267 2.08 -6.68 -25.22
C GLY A 267 1.80 -5.17 -25.26
N SER A 268 0.85 -4.75 -26.10
CA SER A 268 0.52 -3.33 -26.28
C SER A 268 -0.03 -2.65 -25.02
N ALA A 269 -0.57 -3.43 -24.07
CA ALA A 269 -1.08 -2.94 -22.80
C ALA A 269 -0.03 -2.93 -21.67
N ALA A 270 1.13 -3.57 -21.90
CA ALA A 270 2.18 -3.66 -20.89
C ALA A 270 2.87 -2.30 -20.67
N ILE A 271 3.20 -2.03 -19.41
CA ILE A 271 4.01 -0.86 -19.04
C ILE A 271 5.47 -1.11 -19.44
N LEU A 272 6.03 -0.18 -20.18
CA LEU A 272 7.40 -0.28 -20.66
C LEU A 272 8.40 0.20 -19.62
N ILE A 273 9.50 -0.54 -19.47
CA ILE A 273 10.61 -0.13 -18.61
C ILE A 273 11.36 1.04 -19.26
N PRO A 274 11.74 2.09 -18.51
CA PRO A 274 12.55 3.19 -19.03
C PRO A 274 13.92 2.73 -19.57
N ASN A 275 14.37 3.36 -20.65
CA ASN A 275 15.64 2.96 -21.31
C ASN A 275 16.86 3.01 -20.39
N TYR A 276 16.93 3.95 -19.45
CA TYR A 276 18.06 4.07 -18.51
C TYR A 276 18.10 2.92 -17.49
N VAL A 277 16.97 2.24 -17.26
CA VAL A 277 16.89 1.04 -16.43
C VAL A 277 17.39 -0.19 -17.20
N GLY A 278 16.87 -0.38 -18.42
CA GLY A 278 17.05 -1.60 -19.21
C GLY A 278 16.12 -2.73 -18.75
N GLU A 279 16.13 -3.86 -19.45
CA GLU A 279 15.26 -4.99 -19.14
C GLU A 279 15.67 -5.68 -17.84
N VAL A 280 14.68 -6.11 -17.05
CA VAL A 280 14.83 -6.81 -15.77
C VAL A 280 14.02 -8.10 -15.75
N VAL A 281 14.40 -9.02 -14.87
CA VAL A 281 13.62 -10.23 -14.53
C VAL A 281 13.59 -10.40 -13.03
N PRO A 282 12.53 -10.99 -12.48
CA PRO A 282 12.52 -11.38 -11.08
C PRO A 282 13.40 -12.62 -10.89
N PHE A 283 14.27 -12.62 -9.88
CA PHE A 283 15.04 -13.77 -9.45
C PHE A 283 15.57 -13.60 -8.03
N ARG A 284 15.55 -14.67 -7.29
CA ARG A 284 16.22 -14.82 -5.99
C ARG A 284 17.54 -15.55 -6.13
N TYR A 285 17.58 -16.57 -6.98
CA TYR A 285 18.69 -17.51 -7.09
C TYR A 285 19.46 -17.33 -8.37
N CYS A 286 20.77 -17.55 -8.27
CA CYS A 286 21.66 -17.66 -9.42
C CYS A 286 22.51 -18.93 -9.31
N GLU A 287 22.72 -19.64 -10.42
CA GLU A 287 23.73 -20.70 -10.54
C GLU A 287 24.69 -20.32 -11.65
N ILE A 288 26.00 -20.53 -11.42
CA ILE A 288 27.05 -20.30 -12.40
C ILE A 288 27.76 -21.63 -12.64
N GLU A 289 27.55 -22.23 -13.80
CA GLU A 289 28.18 -23.48 -14.24
C GLU A 289 29.37 -23.21 -15.13
N GLY A 290 30.43 -24.00 -14.98
CA GLY A 290 31.65 -23.90 -15.77
C GLY A 290 32.72 -22.98 -15.18
N TYR A 291 32.45 -22.28 -14.06
CA TYR A 291 33.41 -21.42 -13.39
C TYR A 291 34.22 -22.20 -12.33
N LYS A 292 35.49 -22.41 -12.57
CA LYS A 292 36.37 -23.25 -11.72
C LYS A 292 36.96 -22.48 -10.53
N ASN A 293 37.16 -21.15 -10.68
CA ASN A 293 37.78 -20.30 -9.69
C ASN A 293 36.81 -20.05 -8.51
N THR A 294 37.35 -19.53 -7.43
CA THR A 294 36.51 -19.05 -6.29
C THR A 294 35.68 -17.88 -6.72
N LEU A 295 34.41 -17.86 -6.31
CA LEU A 295 33.49 -16.76 -6.55
C LEU A 295 33.27 -16.01 -5.19
N PRO A 296 34.00 -14.92 -4.93
CA PRO A 296 33.75 -14.12 -3.72
C PRO A 296 32.44 -13.33 -3.84
N THR A 297 31.83 -12.97 -2.71
CA THR A 297 30.57 -12.20 -2.67
C THR A 297 30.67 -10.85 -3.41
N THR A 298 31.87 -10.26 -3.45
CA THR A 298 32.13 -9.00 -4.16
C THR A 298 32.18 -9.16 -5.69
N ALA A 299 32.27 -10.40 -6.20
CA ALA A 299 32.32 -10.68 -7.64
C ALA A 299 30.94 -10.82 -8.28
N ILE A 300 29.87 -10.80 -7.50
CA ILE A 300 28.50 -10.96 -7.99
C ILE A 300 27.59 -9.95 -7.32
N VAL A 301 26.85 -9.19 -8.11
CA VAL A 301 25.92 -8.17 -7.65
C VAL A 301 24.62 -8.28 -8.42
N ARG A 302 23.49 -8.23 -7.72
CA ARG A 302 22.19 -8.00 -8.33
C ARG A 302 21.88 -6.50 -8.27
N GLU A 303 21.61 -5.89 -9.42
CA GLU A 303 21.09 -4.53 -9.51
C GLU A 303 19.57 -4.59 -9.52
N THR A 304 18.95 -4.39 -8.35
CA THR A 304 17.50 -4.40 -8.22
C THR A 304 16.91 -3.08 -8.70
N VAL A 305 15.72 -3.16 -9.28
CA VAL A 305 14.94 -2.02 -9.76
C VAL A 305 13.65 -1.93 -8.99
N HIS A 306 13.37 -0.76 -8.42
CA HIS A 306 12.15 -0.50 -7.69
C HIS A 306 11.82 1.00 -7.71
N TYR A 307 10.61 1.36 -7.30
CA TYR A 307 10.24 2.72 -6.98
C TYR A 307 10.85 3.11 -5.61
N PRO A 308 11.23 4.38 -5.37
CA PRO A 308 11.72 4.79 -4.06
C PRO A 308 10.77 4.35 -2.93
N PHE A 309 11.33 3.74 -1.90
CA PHE A 309 10.60 3.16 -0.77
C PHE A 309 11.35 3.42 0.54
N ASN A 310 10.64 3.88 1.57
CA ASN A 310 11.21 4.12 2.89
C ASN A 310 10.95 2.93 3.82
N GLU A 311 11.94 2.06 3.96
CA GLU A 311 11.87 0.88 4.84
C GLU A 311 11.58 1.22 6.32
N ASN A 312 11.90 2.44 6.75
CA ASN A 312 11.75 2.88 8.14
C ASN A 312 10.42 3.58 8.42
N ALA A 313 9.59 3.85 7.40
CA ALA A 313 8.31 4.54 7.58
C ALA A 313 7.31 3.73 8.41
N SER A 314 7.43 2.41 8.42
CA SER A 314 6.54 1.52 9.16
C SER A 314 7.28 0.41 9.88
N ALA A 315 6.72 -0.05 10.99
CA ALA A 315 7.20 -1.21 11.72
C ALA A 315 6.01 -1.97 12.35
N PHE A 316 6.13 -3.27 12.47
CA PHE A 316 5.17 -4.12 13.17
C PHE A 316 5.88 -5.30 13.82
N LYS A 317 5.53 -5.60 15.06
CA LYS A 317 5.89 -6.83 15.76
C LYS A 317 4.77 -7.23 16.73
N SER A 318 4.57 -8.52 16.88
CA SER A 318 3.55 -9.09 17.76
C SER A 318 4.06 -10.34 18.47
N SER A 319 3.26 -10.84 19.41
CA SER A 319 3.49 -12.11 20.10
C SER A 319 3.32 -13.35 19.20
N ASN A 320 2.85 -13.19 17.96
CA ASN A 320 2.66 -14.29 17.01
C ASN A 320 3.68 -14.21 15.87
N GLU A 321 4.58 -15.18 15.80
CA GLU A 321 5.67 -15.18 14.83
C GLU A 321 5.20 -15.37 13.38
N ILE A 322 4.13 -16.14 13.15
CA ILE A 322 3.56 -16.30 11.80
C ILE A 322 3.03 -14.95 11.29
N LEU A 323 2.34 -14.20 12.15
CA LEU A 323 1.84 -12.86 11.79
C LEU A 323 2.98 -11.90 11.46
N ASN A 324 4.10 -11.97 12.21
CA ASN A 324 5.30 -11.17 11.94
C ASN A 324 5.88 -11.49 10.56
N GLN A 325 5.99 -12.78 10.21
CA GLN A 325 6.49 -13.22 8.90
C GLN A 325 5.55 -12.82 7.76
N VAL A 326 4.24 -12.90 7.97
CA VAL A 326 3.23 -12.43 7.01
C VAL A 326 3.35 -10.92 6.76
N TRP A 327 3.55 -10.12 7.83
CA TRP A 327 3.81 -8.69 7.69
C TRP A 327 5.06 -8.42 6.86
N ASP A 328 6.18 -9.09 7.19
CA ASP A 328 7.45 -8.91 6.49
C ASP A 328 7.36 -9.29 5.01
N LEU A 329 6.65 -10.40 4.66
CA LEU A 329 6.35 -10.78 3.28
C LEU A 329 5.59 -9.67 2.55
N CYS A 330 4.50 -9.19 3.15
CA CYS A 330 3.61 -8.23 2.50
C CYS A 330 4.25 -6.85 2.33
N LYS A 331 4.97 -6.36 3.35
CA LYS A 331 5.72 -5.10 3.26
C LYS A 331 6.79 -5.16 2.17
N TYR A 332 7.57 -6.25 2.13
CA TYR A 332 8.58 -6.43 1.11
C TYR A 332 7.98 -6.53 -0.30
N SER A 333 6.82 -7.17 -0.44
CA SER A 333 6.11 -7.27 -1.72
C SER A 333 5.81 -5.89 -2.32
N MET A 334 5.40 -4.92 -1.49
CA MET A 334 5.11 -3.55 -1.95
C MET A 334 6.34 -2.88 -2.55
N ARG A 335 7.52 -3.04 -1.93
CA ARG A 335 8.78 -2.53 -2.49
C ARG A 335 9.14 -3.26 -3.79
N ALA A 336 9.18 -4.59 -3.75
CA ALA A 336 9.73 -5.41 -4.83
C ALA A 336 8.93 -5.28 -6.14
N THR A 337 7.60 -5.16 -6.06
CA THR A 337 6.72 -5.13 -7.24
C THR A 337 6.49 -3.73 -7.81
N SER A 338 7.01 -2.68 -7.19
CA SER A 338 6.84 -1.28 -7.64
C SER A 338 7.85 -0.86 -8.73
N PHE A 339 8.35 -1.80 -9.53
CA PHE A 339 9.49 -1.60 -10.45
C PHE A 339 9.15 -0.83 -11.74
N LEU A 340 7.87 -0.51 -12.00
CA LEU A 340 7.43 0.18 -13.23
C LEU A 340 6.88 1.59 -13.00
N GLY A 341 6.81 2.07 -11.75
CA GLY A 341 6.27 3.39 -11.41
C GLY A 341 4.76 3.53 -11.57
N VAL A 342 4.07 2.40 -11.77
CA VAL A 342 2.64 2.17 -11.64
C VAL A 342 2.44 0.76 -11.11
N TYR A 343 1.31 0.47 -10.46
CA TYR A 343 1.00 -0.89 -10.02
C TYR A 343 0.61 -1.77 -11.21
N VAL A 344 1.19 -2.96 -11.26
CA VAL A 344 0.93 -3.98 -12.28
C VAL A 344 0.68 -5.33 -11.64
N ASP A 345 0.12 -6.26 -12.39
CA ASP A 345 -0.20 -7.64 -11.98
C ASP A 345 1.01 -8.55 -11.73
N GLY A 346 2.23 -8.06 -11.91
CA GLY A 346 3.46 -8.84 -11.81
C GLY A 346 4.20 -8.95 -13.14
N ASP A 347 5.14 -9.91 -13.23
CA ASP A 347 6.00 -10.03 -14.41
C ASP A 347 5.34 -10.73 -15.61
N ARG A 348 4.27 -11.48 -15.41
CA ARG A 348 3.63 -12.23 -16.50
C ARG A 348 3.15 -11.33 -17.62
N GLU A 349 2.43 -10.27 -17.28
CA GLU A 349 1.80 -9.36 -18.24
C GLU A 349 2.28 -7.92 -18.11
N ARG A 350 2.66 -7.48 -16.91
CA ARG A 350 3.04 -6.11 -16.55
C ARG A 350 1.91 -5.10 -16.90
N ILE A 351 0.67 -5.51 -16.68
CA ILE A 351 -0.52 -4.73 -17.00
C ILE A 351 -1.13 -4.20 -15.70
N PRO A 352 -1.49 -2.91 -15.63
CA PRO A 352 -2.29 -2.38 -14.52
C PRO A 352 -3.73 -2.90 -14.54
N TYR A 353 -4.26 -3.24 -13.35
CA TYR A 353 -5.65 -3.60 -13.12
C TYR A 353 -6.19 -2.86 -11.89
N GLU A 354 -7.51 -2.54 -11.88
CA GLU A 354 -8.13 -1.84 -10.75
C GLU A 354 -8.09 -2.68 -9.46
N ALA A 355 -8.24 -4.00 -9.56
CA ALA A 355 -8.16 -4.89 -8.41
C ALA A 355 -6.77 -4.90 -7.77
N ASP A 356 -5.72 -4.86 -8.58
CA ASP A 356 -4.36 -4.67 -8.09
C ASP A 356 -4.19 -3.30 -7.47
N ALA A 357 -4.66 -2.27 -8.17
CA ALA A 357 -4.49 -0.88 -7.75
C ALA A 357 -5.11 -0.59 -6.38
N ILE A 358 -6.31 -1.10 -6.08
CA ILE A 358 -6.97 -0.85 -4.79
C ILE A 358 -6.23 -1.48 -3.61
N ILE A 359 -5.77 -2.73 -3.76
CA ILE A 359 -5.05 -3.43 -2.68
C ILE A 359 -3.64 -2.85 -2.53
N ASN A 360 -2.95 -2.61 -3.65
CA ASN A 360 -1.61 -2.06 -3.63
C ASN A 360 -1.60 -0.64 -3.08
N GLN A 361 -2.60 0.20 -3.39
CA GLN A 361 -2.78 1.53 -2.81
C GLN A 361 -2.88 1.47 -1.29
N LEU A 362 -3.82 0.69 -0.76
CA LEU A 362 -4.02 0.58 0.69
C LEU A 362 -2.81 -0.03 1.38
N SER A 363 -2.20 -1.06 0.79
CA SER A 363 -1.02 -1.74 1.33
C SER A 363 0.21 -0.83 1.33
N HIS A 364 0.43 -0.05 0.26
CA HIS A 364 1.52 0.92 0.21
C HIS A 364 1.33 2.01 1.28
N TYR A 365 0.12 2.57 1.39
CA TYR A 365 -0.22 3.56 2.42
C TYR A 365 -0.08 3.02 3.85
N GLY A 366 -0.22 1.71 4.04
CA GLY A 366 -0.01 1.05 5.33
C GLY A 366 1.46 0.87 5.71
N VAL A 367 2.39 0.94 4.74
CA VAL A 367 3.81 0.64 4.97
C VAL A 367 4.77 1.77 4.62
N ASP A 368 4.34 2.78 3.86
CA ASP A 368 5.18 3.92 3.47
C ASP A 368 4.37 5.23 3.41
N ARG A 369 5.06 6.37 3.40
CA ARG A 369 4.50 7.72 3.19
C ARG A 369 4.55 8.14 1.71
N GLU A 370 4.40 7.20 0.80
CA GLU A 370 4.39 7.43 -0.63
C GLU A 370 2.96 7.30 -1.17
N TYR A 371 2.48 8.32 -1.88
CA TYR A 371 1.09 8.41 -2.35
C TYR A 371 0.99 8.58 -3.88
N ALA A 372 2.05 9.05 -4.52
CA ALA A 372 2.03 9.46 -5.90
C ALA A 372 1.93 8.27 -6.87
N ILE A 373 2.56 7.14 -6.58
CA ILE A 373 2.47 5.92 -7.41
C ILE A 373 1.03 5.38 -7.47
N ALA A 374 0.33 5.39 -6.33
CA ALA A 374 -1.08 4.95 -6.26
C ALA A 374 -1.98 5.88 -7.10
N ARG A 375 -1.84 7.19 -6.92
CA ARG A 375 -2.56 8.21 -7.70
C ARG A 375 -2.28 8.07 -9.20
N ARG A 376 -1.02 7.90 -9.58
CA ARG A 376 -0.61 7.70 -10.97
C ARG A 376 -1.23 6.43 -11.57
N SER A 377 -1.25 5.34 -10.81
CA SER A 377 -1.87 4.07 -11.23
C SER A 377 -3.37 4.24 -11.47
N HIS A 378 -4.05 4.95 -10.58
CA HIS A 378 -5.47 5.28 -10.74
C HIS A 378 -5.73 6.13 -11.99
N GLU A 379 -4.97 7.22 -12.20
CA GLU A 379 -5.10 8.08 -13.39
C GLU A 379 -4.87 7.28 -14.67
N TYR A 380 -3.91 6.35 -14.69
CA TYR A 380 -3.69 5.45 -15.82
C TYR A 380 -4.93 4.59 -16.10
N LEU A 381 -5.49 3.94 -15.07
CA LEU A 381 -6.68 3.08 -15.18
C LEU A 381 -7.95 3.85 -15.54
N LEU A 382 -8.04 5.13 -15.21
CA LEU A 382 -9.12 5.98 -15.71
C LEU A 382 -9.08 6.17 -17.24
N GLN A 383 -7.91 6.09 -17.86
CA GLN A 383 -7.75 6.15 -19.31
C GLN A 383 -7.76 4.76 -19.97
N HIS A 384 -7.33 3.72 -19.25
CA HIS A 384 -7.16 2.34 -19.72
C HIS A 384 -7.85 1.36 -18.78
N PRO A 385 -9.19 1.43 -18.65
CA PRO A 385 -9.95 0.57 -17.74
C PRO A 385 -9.91 -0.90 -18.19
N THR A 386 -10.13 -1.81 -17.23
CA THR A 386 -10.17 -3.23 -17.48
C THR A 386 -11.61 -3.76 -17.52
N TRP A 387 -11.82 -4.98 -17.99
CA TRP A 387 -13.12 -5.50 -18.39
C TRP A 387 -14.01 -6.08 -17.29
N PRO A 388 -13.56 -6.45 -16.09
CA PRO A 388 -14.44 -6.93 -15.03
C PRO A 388 -15.35 -5.83 -14.51
N THR A 389 -16.63 -6.12 -14.34
CA THR A 389 -17.64 -5.14 -13.90
C THR A 389 -17.30 -4.57 -12.53
N GLU A 390 -16.95 -5.44 -11.60
CA GLU A 390 -16.57 -5.06 -10.22
C GLU A 390 -15.36 -4.12 -10.22
N TRP A 391 -14.41 -4.31 -11.12
CA TRP A 391 -13.18 -3.51 -11.21
C TRP A 391 -13.46 -2.10 -11.78
N ILE A 392 -14.39 -1.97 -12.71
CA ILE A 392 -14.86 -0.64 -13.17
C ILE A 392 -15.42 0.17 -11.99
N LEU A 393 -16.21 -0.48 -11.11
CA LEU A 393 -16.80 0.17 -9.93
C LEU A 393 -15.72 0.54 -8.89
N GLN A 394 -14.64 -0.24 -8.78
CA GLN A 394 -13.53 0.02 -7.85
C GLN A 394 -12.79 1.32 -8.14
N ALA A 395 -12.81 1.84 -9.38
CA ALA A 395 -12.20 3.12 -9.72
C ALA A 395 -12.67 4.26 -8.79
N ILE A 396 -13.93 4.23 -8.34
CA ILE A 396 -14.50 5.22 -7.42
C ILE A 396 -13.93 5.04 -6.01
N THR A 397 -13.76 3.80 -5.58
CA THR A 397 -13.17 3.48 -4.27
C THR A 397 -11.70 3.88 -4.21
N ILE A 398 -10.92 3.64 -5.27
CA ILE A 398 -9.52 4.06 -5.39
C ILE A 398 -9.40 5.59 -5.30
N ALA A 399 -10.28 6.33 -6.03
CA ALA A 399 -10.32 7.78 -5.98
C ALA A 399 -10.63 8.33 -4.58
N TRP A 400 -11.58 7.68 -3.88
CA TRP A 400 -11.95 8.06 -2.52
C TRP A 400 -10.81 7.82 -1.53
N TYR A 401 -10.15 6.67 -1.55
CA TYR A 401 -9.02 6.38 -0.67
C TYR A 401 -7.82 7.28 -0.94
N ASP A 402 -7.55 7.64 -2.21
CA ASP A 402 -6.53 8.63 -2.53
C ASP A 402 -6.79 9.95 -1.79
N TYR A 403 -8.00 10.48 -1.89
CA TYR A 403 -8.38 11.70 -1.19
C TYR A 403 -8.36 11.54 0.34
N LEU A 404 -8.91 10.45 0.86
CA LEU A 404 -9.01 10.22 2.29
C LEU A 404 -7.62 10.16 2.98
N TYR A 405 -6.64 9.56 2.30
CA TYR A 405 -5.29 9.42 2.84
C TYR A 405 -4.41 10.66 2.60
N THR A 406 -4.60 11.36 1.48
CA THR A 406 -3.76 12.51 1.10
C THR A 406 -4.34 13.86 1.51
N GLY A 407 -5.66 13.99 1.66
CA GLY A 407 -6.36 15.27 1.84
C GLY A 407 -6.32 16.17 0.60
N ASP A 408 -5.85 15.68 -0.54
CA ASP A 408 -5.73 16.44 -1.79
C ASP A 408 -6.89 16.14 -2.75
N SER A 409 -7.84 17.04 -2.86
CA SER A 409 -9.02 16.89 -3.72
C SER A 409 -8.78 17.18 -5.20
N ARG A 410 -7.57 17.60 -5.61
CA ARG A 410 -7.29 17.97 -7.00
C ARG A 410 -7.47 16.80 -7.97
N SER A 411 -7.07 15.57 -7.56
CA SER A 411 -7.29 14.35 -8.35
C SER A 411 -8.78 14.04 -8.52
N LEU A 412 -9.59 14.18 -7.46
CA LEU A 412 -11.04 14.01 -7.52
C LEU A 412 -11.66 15.00 -8.51
N LYS A 413 -11.27 16.30 -8.42
CA LYS A 413 -11.76 17.35 -9.31
C LYS A 413 -11.43 17.06 -10.77
N ALA A 414 -10.21 16.61 -11.04
CA ALA A 414 -9.76 16.29 -12.39
C ALA A 414 -10.45 15.06 -13.00
N SER A 415 -10.84 14.09 -12.17
CA SER A 415 -11.40 12.81 -12.59
C SER A 415 -12.93 12.71 -12.49
N TYR A 416 -13.59 13.67 -11.87
CA TYR A 416 -15.01 13.57 -11.48
C TYR A 416 -15.94 13.15 -12.61
N GLU A 417 -15.87 13.80 -13.77
CA GLU A 417 -16.72 13.48 -14.92
C GLU A 417 -16.39 12.10 -15.53
N THR A 418 -15.17 11.60 -15.35
CA THR A 418 -14.79 10.24 -15.78
C THR A 418 -15.30 9.17 -14.80
N LEU A 419 -15.46 9.50 -13.51
CA LEU A 419 -16.01 8.59 -12.50
C LEU A 419 -17.52 8.42 -12.61
N LYS A 420 -18.28 9.45 -13.02
CA LYS A 420 -19.74 9.40 -13.09
C LYS A 420 -20.29 8.19 -13.87
N PRO A 421 -19.89 7.90 -15.11
CA PRO A 421 -20.40 6.73 -15.84
C PRO A 421 -19.99 5.39 -15.21
N ARG A 422 -18.90 5.35 -14.42
CA ARG A 422 -18.41 4.15 -13.75
C ARG A 422 -19.24 3.74 -12.53
N VAL A 423 -20.19 4.55 -12.09
CA VAL A 423 -21.23 4.14 -11.14
C VAL A 423 -22.16 3.09 -11.79
N LEU A 424 -22.18 2.98 -13.13
CA LEU A 424 -22.98 2.03 -13.90
C LEU A 424 -24.49 2.25 -13.81
N MET A 425 -24.95 3.49 -13.61
CA MET A 425 -26.37 3.84 -13.58
C MET A 425 -27.09 3.46 -14.89
N ALA A 426 -26.39 3.48 -16.01
CA ALA A 426 -26.94 3.09 -17.32
C ALA A 426 -27.32 1.60 -17.41
N LEU A 427 -26.81 0.75 -16.50
CA LEU A 427 -27.13 -0.68 -16.43
C LEU A 427 -28.27 -0.99 -15.45
N ARG A 428 -28.93 0.04 -14.89
CA ARG A 428 -30.02 -0.17 -13.92
C ARG A 428 -31.31 -0.54 -14.63
N GLU A 429 -31.89 -1.65 -14.18
CA GLU A 429 -33.16 -2.18 -14.63
C GLU A 429 -34.36 -1.65 -13.83
N LYS A 430 -35.60 -1.92 -14.31
CA LYS A 430 -36.85 -1.49 -13.67
C LYS A 430 -37.02 -2.00 -12.22
N ASN A 431 -36.38 -3.12 -11.87
CA ASN A 431 -36.36 -3.66 -10.51
C ASN A 431 -35.43 -2.89 -9.56
N GLY A 432 -34.68 -1.89 -10.07
CA GLY A 432 -33.73 -1.08 -9.34
C GLY A 432 -32.32 -1.67 -9.21
N LEU A 433 -32.06 -2.87 -9.72
CA LEU A 433 -30.76 -3.55 -9.71
C LEU A 433 -30.01 -3.29 -11.02
N ILE A 434 -28.69 -3.41 -11.02
CA ILE A 434 -27.89 -3.41 -12.22
C ILE A 434 -27.66 -4.83 -12.76
N SER A 435 -27.53 -4.95 -14.08
CA SER A 435 -27.20 -6.20 -14.75
C SER A 435 -26.34 -5.95 -15.99
N THR A 436 -25.37 -6.83 -16.21
CA THR A 436 -24.47 -6.80 -17.39
C THR A 436 -24.96 -7.72 -18.53
N THR A 437 -26.01 -8.52 -18.31
CA THR A 437 -26.48 -9.56 -19.25
C THR A 437 -27.82 -9.25 -19.91
N THR A 438 -28.53 -8.20 -19.47
CA THR A 438 -29.90 -7.88 -19.93
C THR A 438 -29.97 -6.96 -21.16
N GLY A 439 -28.86 -6.73 -21.85
CA GLY A 439 -28.81 -6.00 -23.11
C GLY A 439 -28.63 -4.47 -22.99
N LEU A 440 -28.41 -3.94 -21.78
CA LEU A 440 -28.21 -2.51 -21.55
C LEU A 440 -26.79 -1.99 -21.88
N GLN A 441 -25.85 -2.87 -22.21
CA GLN A 441 -24.50 -2.50 -22.59
C GLN A 441 -24.45 -1.99 -24.05
N THR A 442 -25.03 -0.80 -24.31
CA THR A 442 -25.00 -0.18 -25.62
C THR A 442 -23.60 0.31 -25.99
N PRO A 443 -23.32 0.57 -27.28
CA PRO A 443 -22.03 1.16 -27.70
C PRO A 443 -21.72 2.49 -27.00
N GLU A 444 -22.76 3.32 -26.75
CA GLU A 444 -22.65 4.61 -26.05
C GLU A 444 -22.23 4.40 -24.59
N PHE A 445 -22.84 3.43 -23.90
CA PHE A 445 -22.45 3.04 -22.54
C PHE A 445 -21.00 2.56 -22.51
N VAL A 446 -20.62 1.61 -23.35
CA VAL A 446 -19.26 1.06 -23.42
C VAL A 446 -18.23 2.17 -23.64
N LYS A 447 -18.52 3.11 -24.55
CA LYS A 447 -17.67 4.29 -24.80
C LYS A 447 -17.61 5.23 -23.59
N SER A 448 -18.72 5.42 -22.88
CA SER A 448 -18.78 6.33 -21.72
C SER A 448 -17.84 5.92 -20.58
N ILE A 449 -17.64 4.61 -20.38
CA ILE A 449 -16.69 4.04 -19.42
C ILE A 449 -15.30 3.83 -20.03
N ARG A 450 -15.05 4.33 -21.25
CA ARG A 450 -13.78 4.21 -22.02
C ARG A 450 -13.38 2.78 -22.34
N MET A 451 -14.33 1.87 -22.43
CA MET A 451 -14.10 0.51 -22.90
C MET A 451 -14.25 0.40 -24.43
N ASN A 452 -13.66 -0.65 -25.01
CA ASN A 452 -13.81 -1.04 -26.42
C ASN A 452 -14.62 -2.33 -26.61
N ARG A 453 -15.09 -2.91 -25.49
CA ARG A 453 -15.93 -4.13 -25.42
C ARG A 453 -16.84 -4.07 -24.20
N THR A 454 -17.84 -4.93 -24.16
CA THR A 454 -18.70 -5.12 -23.00
C THR A 454 -17.91 -5.59 -21.78
N ILE A 455 -18.37 -5.17 -20.60
CA ILE A 455 -17.85 -5.65 -19.31
C ILE A 455 -18.58 -6.93 -18.88
N MET A 456 -17.98 -7.66 -17.94
CA MET A 456 -18.51 -8.95 -17.48
C MET A 456 -18.26 -9.10 -15.98
N ASP A 457 -19.25 -9.64 -15.29
CA ASP A 457 -19.14 -9.98 -13.87
C ASP A 457 -18.20 -11.16 -13.68
N ILE A 458 -17.29 -11.07 -12.73
CA ILE A 458 -16.35 -12.15 -12.40
C ILE A 458 -16.40 -12.59 -10.94
N VAL A 459 -16.86 -11.74 -10.06
CA VAL A 459 -16.98 -11.94 -8.60
C VAL A 459 -15.61 -12.08 -7.92
N ASP A 460 -14.76 -12.98 -8.40
CA ASP A 460 -13.41 -13.21 -7.90
C ASP A 460 -12.50 -13.77 -9.02
N TRP A 461 -11.19 -13.87 -8.80
CA TRP A 461 -10.24 -14.34 -9.80
C TRP A 461 -9.33 -15.46 -9.26
N PRO A 462 -9.14 -16.56 -10.01
CA PRO A 462 -9.70 -16.81 -11.35
C PRO A 462 -11.21 -17.04 -11.30
N HIS A 463 -11.93 -16.40 -12.24
CA HIS A 463 -13.38 -16.51 -12.31
C HIS A 463 -13.80 -17.87 -12.84
N TYR A 464 -15.03 -18.26 -12.47
CA TYR A 464 -15.65 -19.50 -12.91
C TYR A 464 -16.63 -19.27 -14.05
N LYS A 465 -16.59 -20.17 -15.07
CA LYS A 465 -17.64 -20.26 -16.07
C LYS A 465 -18.62 -21.37 -15.68
N PRO A 466 -19.92 -21.07 -15.46
CA PRO A 466 -20.92 -22.04 -14.95
C PRO A 466 -21.05 -23.31 -15.75
N ASN A 467 -20.64 -23.34 -17.03
CA ASN A 467 -20.80 -24.45 -17.96
C ASN A 467 -19.57 -25.36 -18.10
N GLN A 468 -18.52 -25.17 -17.32
CA GLN A 468 -17.37 -26.09 -17.34
C GLN A 468 -17.70 -27.34 -16.51
N LYS A 469 -17.91 -28.46 -17.19
CA LYS A 469 -18.06 -29.76 -16.56
C LYS A 469 -16.79 -30.17 -15.84
N LYS A 470 -16.91 -30.51 -14.55
CA LYS A 470 -15.88 -31.01 -13.64
C LYS A 470 -14.67 -30.07 -13.41
N ARG A 471 -14.59 -29.53 -12.22
CA ARG A 471 -13.41 -28.92 -11.67
C ARG A 471 -12.61 -29.97 -10.90
N GLU A 472 -11.36 -30.18 -11.29
CA GLU A 472 -10.38 -30.90 -10.47
C GLU A 472 -9.80 -29.98 -9.38
N VAL A 473 -9.80 -28.66 -9.65
CA VAL A 473 -9.39 -27.62 -8.70
C VAL A 473 -10.47 -26.56 -8.65
N MET A 474 -11.04 -26.36 -7.48
CA MET A 474 -12.11 -25.39 -7.25
C MET A 474 -11.58 -23.98 -7.42
N GLY A 475 -12.29 -23.18 -8.20
CA GLY A 475 -12.04 -21.76 -8.31
C GLY A 475 -12.18 -21.06 -6.96
N GLU A 476 -11.69 -19.83 -6.89
CA GLU A 476 -11.61 -19.04 -5.68
C GLU A 476 -12.95 -18.37 -5.30
N ALA A 477 -14.04 -18.65 -6.03
CA ALA A 477 -15.31 -17.95 -5.88
C ALA A 477 -16.36 -18.70 -5.02
N ASP A 478 -15.96 -19.66 -4.18
CA ASP A 478 -16.87 -20.42 -3.30
C ASP A 478 -18.12 -20.93 -4.00
N ASP A 479 -17.97 -21.47 -5.20
CA ASP A 479 -19.06 -21.95 -6.08
C ASP A 479 -20.16 -20.93 -6.38
N PHE A 480 -19.85 -19.63 -6.37
CA PHE A 480 -20.80 -18.55 -6.65
C PHE A 480 -21.68 -18.88 -7.87
N PHE A 481 -22.99 -18.73 -7.69
CA PHE A 481 -23.97 -19.03 -8.73
C PHE A 481 -24.35 -17.78 -9.50
N PHE A 482 -23.84 -17.64 -10.73
CA PHE A 482 -24.09 -16.48 -11.58
C PHE A 482 -25.53 -16.48 -12.13
N THR A 483 -26.22 -15.35 -11.97
CA THR A 483 -27.53 -15.04 -12.54
C THR A 483 -27.48 -13.67 -13.21
N ASP A 484 -28.57 -13.25 -13.88
CA ASP A 484 -28.64 -11.93 -14.50
C ASP A 484 -28.47 -10.79 -13.49
N TYR A 485 -28.85 -11.01 -12.24
CA TYR A 485 -28.69 -10.07 -11.15
C TYR A 485 -27.77 -10.66 -10.07
N ASN A 486 -26.54 -10.23 -10.09
CA ASN A 486 -25.45 -10.72 -9.25
C ASN A 486 -25.37 -9.92 -7.94
N ALA A 487 -25.40 -10.59 -6.80
CA ALA A 487 -25.35 -9.94 -5.48
C ALA A 487 -24.04 -9.17 -5.26
N VAL A 488 -22.90 -9.68 -5.74
CA VAL A 488 -21.59 -9.04 -5.56
C VAL A 488 -21.47 -7.76 -6.37
N THR A 489 -21.77 -7.81 -7.67
CA THR A 489 -21.77 -6.63 -8.55
C THR A 489 -22.70 -5.54 -8.03
N ASN A 490 -23.88 -5.93 -7.53
CA ASN A 490 -24.84 -5.00 -6.94
C ASN A 490 -24.36 -4.45 -5.57
N ALA A 491 -23.57 -5.18 -4.79
CA ALA A 491 -22.95 -4.63 -3.57
C ALA A 491 -21.89 -3.56 -3.92
N TRP A 492 -21.07 -3.81 -4.94
CA TRP A 492 -20.12 -2.81 -5.46
C TRP A 492 -20.82 -1.57 -6.03
N HIS A 493 -21.96 -1.72 -6.71
CA HIS A 493 -22.76 -0.60 -7.19
C HIS A 493 -23.25 0.29 -6.02
N TYR A 494 -23.71 -0.33 -4.92
CA TYR A 494 -24.05 0.43 -3.71
C TYR A 494 -22.88 1.24 -3.18
N GLU A 495 -21.71 0.62 -3.06
CA GLU A 495 -20.52 1.28 -2.54
C GLU A 495 -20.10 2.44 -3.47
N ALA A 496 -20.16 2.26 -4.78
CA ALA A 496 -19.90 3.29 -5.75
C ALA A 496 -20.88 4.48 -5.62
N LEU A 497 -22.18 4.23 -5.45
CA LEU A 497 -23.19 5.27 -5.21
C LEU A 497 -22.89 6.06 -3.94
N ARG A 498 -22.58 5.35 -2.86
CA ARG A 498 -22.27 5.96 -1.55
C ARG A 498 -21.05 6.86 -1.62
N LEU A 499 -19.98 6.37 -2.25
CA LEU A 499 -18.74 7.13 -2.38
C LEU A 499 -18.86 8.30 -3.35
N MET A 500 -19.60 8.16 -4.46
CA MET A 500 -19.85 9.29 -5.35
C MET A 500 -20.63 10.42 -4.67
N GLY A 501 -21.55 10.10 -3.74
CA GLY A 501 -22.21 11.11 -2.93
C GLY A 501 -21.21 11.90 -2.07
N GLN A 502 -20.28 11.20 -1.42
CA GLN A 502 -19.22 11.83 -0.63
C GLN A 502 -18.23 12.64 -1.50
N ILE A 503 -17.84 12.12 -2.66
CA ILE A 503 -16.96 12.83 -3.61
C ILE A 503 -17.63 14.11 -4.11
N ALA A 504 -18.92 14.05 -4.45
CA ALA A 504 -19.68 15.22 -4.89
C ALA A 504 -19.78 16.29 -3.79
N GLU A 505 -19.98 15.89 -2.54
CA GLU A 505 -19.98 16.79 -1.37
C GLU A 505 -18.63 17.50 -1.20
N VAL A 506 -17.52 16.76 -1.31
CA VAL A 506 -16.15 17.30 -1.22
C VAL A 506 -15.86 18.33 -2.33
N LEU A 507 -16.49 18.16 -3.50
CA LEU A 507 -16.32 19.03 -4.67
C LEU A 507 -17.38 20.15 -4.75
N ASP A 508 -18.18 20.34 -3.70
CA ASP A 508 -19.29 21.33 -3.64
C ASP A 508 -20.36 21.14 -4.73
N ASN A 509 -20.52 19.91 -5.26
CA ASN A 509 -21.54 19.56 -6.25
C ASN A 509 -22.82 19.09 -5.51
N SER A 510 -23.56 20.03 -4.93
CA SER A 510 -24.68 19.77 -4.02
C SER A 510 -25.82 18.91 -4.63
N ASP A 511 -26.12 19.09 -5.93
CA ASP A 511 -27.16 18.34 -6.62
C ASP A 511 -26.76 16.87 -6.77
N ASP A 512 -25.55 16.60 -7.25
CA ASP A 512 -24.98 15.25 -7.36
C ASP A 512 -24.81 14.59 -5.97
N ALA A 513 -24.37 15.34 -4.96
CA ALA A 513 -24.25 14.85 -3.58
C ALA A 513 -25.61 14.37 -3.02
N THR A 514 -26.65 15.18 -3.22
CA THR A 514 -28.04 14.83 -2.82
C THR A 514 -28.53 13.62 -3.59
N TYR A 515 -28.34 13.61 -4.91
CA TYR A 515 -28.76 12.54 -5.81
C TYR A 515 -28.12 11.20 -5.40
N TYR A 516 -26.78 11.09 -5.39
CA TYR A 516 -26.10 9.83 -5.10
C TYR A 516 -26.32 9.36 -3.67
N THR A 517 -26.40 10.27 -2.69
CA THR A 517 -26.71 9.92 -1.31
C THR A 517 -28.13 9.34 -1.17
N SER A 518 -29.12 9.92 -1.84
CA SER A 518 -30.49 9.40 -1.85
C SER A 518 -30.58 8.06 -2.56
N GLU A 519 -29.91 7.94 -3.73
CA GLU A 519 -29.85 6.70 -4.50
C GLU A 519 -29.21 5.57 -3.71
N SER A 520 -28.09 5.82 -3.00
CA SER A 520 -27.43 4.81 -2.19
C SER A 520 -28.34 4.26 -1.07
N LYS A 521 -29.11 5.12 -0.40
CA LYS A 521 -30.08 4.72 0.64
C LYS A 521 -31.20 3.85 0.07
N THR A 522 -31.81 4.30 -1.02
CA THR A 522 -32.90 3.56 -1.72
C THR A 522 -32.38 2.22 -2.27
N PHE A 523 -31.18 2.24 -2.83
CA PHE A 523 -30.57 1.05 -3.38
C PHE A 523 -30.25 0.00 -2.30
N LYS A 524 -29.76 0.40 -1.14
CA LYS A 524 -29.52 -0.50 -0.01
C LYS A 524 -30.78 -1.28 0.38
N GLU A 525 -31.94 -0.62 0.43
CA GLU A 525 -33.21 -1.26 0.72
C GLU A 525 -33.62 -2.22 -0.40
N THR A 526 -33.43 -1.82 -1.65
CA THR A 526 -33.73 -2.65 -2.84
C THR A 526 -32.84 -3.89 -2.83
N TYR A 527 -31.53 -3.75 -2.56
CA TYR A 527 -30.58 -4.84 -2.45
C TYR A 527 -31.01 -5.87 -1.38
N LEU A 528 -31.27 -5.39 -0.16
CA LEU A 528 -31.71 -6.27 0.94
C LEU A 528 -33.04 -6.96 0.64
N ARG A 529 -33.98 -6.30 -0.01
CA ARG A 529 -35.25 -6.90 -0.43
C ARG A 529 -35.05 -8.00 -1.47
N ALA A 530 -34.09 -7.81 -2.39
CA ALA A 530 -33.83 -8.73 -3.50
C ALA A 530 -33.06 -9.99 -3.07
N PHE A 531 -31.98 -9.81 -2.31
CA PHE A 531 -31.00 -10.88 -2.07
C PHE A 531 -31.06 -11.48 -0.66
N TRP A 532 -31.67 -10.81 0.34
CA TRP A 532 -31.71 -11.31 1.71
C TRP A 532 -32.62 -12.53 1.86
N ASP A 533 -32.06 -13.64 2.34
CA ASP A 533 -32.83 -14.80 2.76
C ASP A 533 -33.29 -14.65 4.23
N LYS A 534 -34.60 -14.40 4.42
CA LYS A 534 -35.16 -14.21 5.76
C LYS A 534 -35.09 -15.43 6.66
N LYS A 535 -35.08 -16.66 6.06
CA LYS A 535 -35.02 -17.91 6.81
C LYS A 535 -33.61 -18.25 7.22
N LYS A 536 -32.68 -18.15 6.27
CA LYS A 536 -31.27 -18.46 6.47
C LYS A 536 -30.54 -17.35 7.24
N GLY A 537 -30.90 -16.08 7.01
CA GLY A 537 -30.29 -14.91 7.68
C GLY A 537 -28.99 -14.44 7.03
N TYR A 538 -28.86 -14.63 5.71
CA TYR A 538 -27.73 -14.16 4.90
C TYR A 538 -28.15 -13.90 3.44
N ILE A 539 -27.22 -13.48 2.58
CA ILE A 539 -27.44 -13.08 1.17
C ILE A 539 -27.34 -14.28 0.25
N ARG A 540 -28.27 -14.42 -0.73
CA ARG A 540 -28.17 -15.32 -1.88
C ARG A 540 -27.31 -14.68 -2.96
N ASP A 541 -26.71 -15.52 -3.82
CA ASP A 541 -25.87 -15.05 -4.93
C ASP A 541 -26.66 -14.32 -6.02
N GLY A 542 -27.97 -14.64 -6.15
CA GLY A 542 -28.92 -14.04 -7.10
C GLY A 542 -30.31 -13.89 -6.51
N LEU A 543 -31.31 -13.61 -7.38
CA LEU A 543 -32.70 -13.49 -6.95
C LEU A 543 -33.26 -14.83 -6.50
N ALA A 544 -34.20 -14.83 -5.54
CA ALA A 544 -34.82 -16.05 -4.98
C ALA A 544 -35.50 -16.93 -6.03
N LYS A 545 -35.99 -16.37 -7.14
CA LYS A 545 -36.59 -17.11 -8.26
C LYS A 545 -35.56 -17.86 -9.11
N ASP A 546 -34.30 -17.43 -9.08
CA ASP A 546 -33.23 -17.92 -9.94
C ASP A 546 -32.29 -18.88 -9.20
N THR A 547 -32.07 -18.64 -7.89
CA THR A 547 -31.19 -19.47 -7.05
C THR A 547 -31.51 -19.38 -5.57
N ASP A 548 -31.26 -20.47 -4.84
CA ASP A 548 -31.22 -20.52 -3.37
C ASP A 548 -29.77 -20.66 -2.84
N HIS A 549 -28.78 -20.60 -3.73
CA HIS A 549 -27.36 -20.67 -3.40
C HIS A 549 -26.88 -19.40 -2.71
N ALA A 550 -25.94 -19.58 -1.79
CA ALA A 550 -25.24 -18.50 -1.11
C ALA A 550 -23.76 -18.85 -0.99
N SER A 551 -22.89 -17.93 -1.34
CA SER A 551 -21.44 -18.05 -1.27
C SER A 551 -20.84 -17.13 -0.23
N LEU A 552 -19.55 -17.33 0.08
CA LEU A 552 -18.74 -16.39 0.85
C LEU A 552 -18.84 -14.98 0.24
N HIS A 553 -18.70 -14.86 -1.08
CA HIS A 553 -18.64 -13.59 -1.81
C HIS A 553 -19.94 -12.80 -1.72
N GLY A 554 -21.09 -13.45 -1.91
CA GLY A 554 -22.39 -12.82 -1.73
C GLY A 554 -22.60 -12.22 -0.33
N ASN A 555 -21.82 -12.66 0.66
CA ASN A 555 -21.95 -12.27 2.06
C ASN A 555 -20.82 -11.36 2.56
N MET A 556 -19.56 -11.59 2.15
CA MET A 556 -18.44 -10.76 2.62
C MET A 556 -18.48 -9.33 2.07
N PHE A 557 -18.81 -9.13 0.79
CA PHE A 557 -18.83 -7.79 0.20
C PHE A 557 -19.88 -6.87 0.85
N PRO A 558 -21.17 -7.24 0.98
CA PRO A 558 -22.14 -6.36 1.64
C PRO A 558 -21.83 -6.12 3.12
N LEU A 559 -21.14 -7.06 3.78
CA LEU A 559 -20.69 -6.86 5.16
C LEU A 559 -19.49 -5.90 5.22
N ALA A 560 -18.50 -6.04 4.32
CA ALA A 560 -17.37 -5.13 4.19
C ALA A 560 -17.83 -3.68 3.90
N PHE A 561 -18.87 -3.50 3.11
CA PHE A 561 -19.43 -2.19 2.75
C PHE A 561 -20.47 -1.67 3.77
N ASN A 562 -20.60 -2.28 4.94
CA ASN A 562 -21.53 -1.89 6.00
C ASN A 562 -23.01 -1.80 5.55
N MET A 563 -23.41 -2.65 4.59
CA MET A 563 -24.77 -2.71 4.10
C MET A 563 -25.71 -3.44 5.07
N ILE A 564 -25.18 -4.31 5.90
CA ILE A 564 -25.97 -5.21 6.74
C ILE A 564 -26.18 -4.57 8.12
N PRO A 565 -27.44 -4.36 8.55
CA PRO A 565 -27.73 -3.86 9.90
C PRO A 565 -27.14 -4.77 10.99
N SER A 566 -26.58 -4.21 12.06
CA SER A 566 -25.89 -4.97 13.13
C SER A 566 -26.74 -6.08 13.75
N ASN A 567 -28.04 -5.86 13.91
CA ASN A 567 -28.96 -6.87 14.43
C ASN A 567 -29.23 -8.04 13.47
N LYS A 568 -28.72 -8.01 12.25
CA LYS A 568 -28.83 -9.07 11.23
C LYS A 568 -27.48 -9.75 10.94
N GLN A 569 -26.39 -9.29 11.51
CA GLN A 569 -25.05 -9.76 11.15
C GLN A 569 -24.73 -11.15 11.72
N GLN A 570 -25.28 -11.54 12.87
CA GLN A 570 -24.85 -12.75 13.60
C GLN A 570 -24.82 -14.01 12.75
N LYS A 571 -25.92 -14.37 12.10
CA LYS A 571 -25.99 -15.58 11.24
C LYS A 571 -25.11 -15.47 10.01
N MET A 572 -24.99 -14.28 9.45
CA MET A 572 -24.13 -14.03 8.30
C MET A 572 -22.65 -14.20 8.68
N ILE A 573 -22.23 -13.72 9.85
CA ILE A 573 -20.86 -13.91 10.37
C ILE A 573 -20.60 -15.40 10.59
N GLU A 574 -21.54 -16.14 11.18
CA GLU A 574 -21.42 -17.59 11.36
C GLU A 574 -21.30 -18.32 10.01
N PHE A 575 -22.06 -17.92 9.02
CA PHE A 575 -21.96 -18.44 7.67
C PHE A 575 -20.58 -18.14 7.05
N ILE A 576 -20.10 -16.87 7.09
CA ILE A 576 -18.78 -16.48 6.59
C ILE A 576 -17.67 -17.29 7.27
N LYS A 577 -17.72 -17.43 8.61
CA LYS A 577 -16.77 -18.24 9.38
C LYS A 577 -16.75 -19.70 8.94
N SER A 578 -17.90 -20.28 8.60
CA SER A 578 -18.00 -21.66 8.14
C SER A 578 -17.38 -21.90 6.76
N ARG A 579 -17.22 -20.83 5.94
CA ARG A 579 -16.60 -20.89 4.63
C ARG A 579 -15.08 -20.74 4.68
N GLY A 580 -14.54 -20.19 5.77
CA GLY A 580 -13.10 -19.95 5.94
C GLY A 580 -12.52 -19.08 4.82
N MET A 581 -11.38 -19.49 4.24
CA MET A 581 -10.69 -18.79 3.13
C MET A 581 -11.16 -19.30 1.75
N ALA A 582 -12.48 -19.45 1.54
CA ALA A 582 -13.04 -19.89 0.26
C ALA A 582 -13.10 -18.75 -0.78
N CYS A 583 -12.05 -17.93 -0.84
CA CYS A 583 -11.87 -16.83 -1.79
C CYS A 583 -10.43 -16.80 -2.31
N SER A 584 -10.19 -16.00 -3.34
CA SER A 584 -8.86 -15.77 -3.87
C SER A 584 -8.00 -14.93 -2.90
N VAL A 585 -6.74 -14.78 -3.24
CA VAL A 585 -5.82 -13.86 -2.58
C VAL A 585 -6.37 -12.42 -2.65
N TYR A 586 -6.92 -12.00 -3.81
CA TYR A 586 -7.61 -10.73 -3.97
C TYR A 586 -8.86 -10.62 -3.08
N GLY A 587 -9.75 -11.64 -3.11
CA GLY A 587 -10.99 -11.67 -2.31
C GLY A 587 -10.73 -11.60 -0.81
N SER A 588 -9.56 -12.08 -0.35
CA SER A 588 -9.19 -12.06 1.07
C SER A 588 -9.12 -10.66 1.68
N GLN A 589 -8.81 -9.63 0.90
CA GLN A 589 -8.89 -8.22 1.37
C GLN A 589 -10.28 -7.91 1.94
N PHE A 590 -11.32 -8.23 1.17
CA PHE A 590 -12.71 -7.91 1.54
C PHE A 590 -13.27 -8.85 2.60
N LEU A 591 -12.79 -10.10 2.65
CA LEU A 591 -13.08 -11.01 3.75
C LEU A 591 -12.56 -10.44 5.08
N MET A 592 -11.33 -9.92 5.09
CA MET A 592 -10.74 -9.34 6.29
C MET A 592 -11.46 -8.04 6.69
N ASP A 593 -11.78 -7.14 5.73
CA ASP A 593 -12.59 -5.94 5.98
C ASP A 593 -13.96 -6.33 6.60
N ALA A 594 -14.64 -7.34 6.05
CA ALA A 594 -15.92 -7.82 6.56
C ALA A 594 -15.82 -8.34 8.01
N LEU A 595 -14.83 -9.17 8.31
CA LEU A 595 -14.64 -9.75 9.64
C LEU A 595 -14.35 -8.69 10.69
N TYR A 596 -13.44 -7.74 10.41
CA TYR A 596 -13.10 -6.68 11.35
C TYR A 596 -14.24 -5.66 11.51
N ASN A 597 -14.95 -5.29 10.44
CA ASN A 597 -16.12 -4.41 10.52
C ASN A 597 -17.25 -5.03 11.35
N ALA A 598 -17.34 -6.36 11.35
CA ALA A 598 -18.30 -7.11 12.16
C ALA A 598 -17.78 -7.48 13.57
N ASN A 599 -16.65 -6.93 14.00
CA ASN A 599 -15.98 -7.21 15.28
C ASN A 599 -15.66 -8.72 15.50
N ALA A 600 -15.38 -9.46 14.43
CA ALA A 600 -15.01 -10.87 14.45
C ALA A 600 -13.49 -11.08 14.45
N ALA A 601 -12.76 -10.29 15.25
CA ALA A 601 -11.31 -10.20 15.28
C ALA A 601 -10.60 -11.53 15.52
N ASP A 602 -11.14 -12.43 16.37
CA ASP A 602 -10.54 -13.75 16.62
C ASP A 602 -10.48 -14.60 15.35
N HIS A 603 -11.55 -14.56 14.55
CA HIS A 603 -11.57 -15.27 13.28
C HIS A 603 -10.67 -14.61 12.23
N ALA A 604 -10.62 -13.28 12.22
CA ALA A 604 -9.71 -12.53 11.34
C ALA A 604 -8.24 -12.87 11.66
N LEU A 605 -7.85 -12.86 12.93
CA LEU A 605 -6.50 -13.26 13.36
C LEU A 605 -6.21 -14.73 12.97
N HIS A 606 -7.18 -15.64 13.15
CA HIS A 606 -7.03 -17.02 12.70
C HIS A 606 -6.78 -17.09 11.18
N MET A 607 -7.49 -16.32 10.36
CA MET A 607 -7.26 -16.28 8.92
C MET A 607 -5.87 -15.73 8.55
N LEU A 608 -5.37 -14.71 9.27
CA LEU A 608 -4.04 -14.14 9.06
C LEU A 608 -2.89 -15.08 9.47
N THR A 609 -3.13 -15.99 10.41
CA THR A 609 -2.09 -16.83 11.03
C THR A 609 -2.23 -18.33 10.73
N LYS A 610 -3.24 -18.72 9.93
CA LYS A 610 -3.40 -20.13 9.52
C LYS A 610 -2.22 -20.59 8.66
N THR A 611 -1.99 -21.92 8.59
CA THR A 611 -0.80 -22.51 7.99
C THR A 611 -1.10 -23.54 6.90
N ASP A 612 -2.37 -23.68 6.53
CA ASP A 612 -2.78 -24.55 5.42
C ASP A 612 -2.45 -23.90 4.06
N ASP A 613 -2.83 -24.56 2.98
CA ASP A 613 -2.51 -24.16 1.61
C ASP A 613 -3.25 -22.92 1.10
N ARG A 614 -4.33 -22.47 1.79
CA ARG A 614 -5.00 -21.18 1.52
C ARG A 614 -4.65 -20.16 2.60
N SER A 615 -3.37 -19.81 2.68
CA SER A 615 -2.85 -18.87 3.68
C SER A 615 -1.65 -18.10 3.17
N TRP A 616 -1.40 -16.93 3.73
CA TRP A 616 -0.17 -16.17 3.47
C TRP A 616 1.08 -16.93 3.93
N TYR A 617 0.97 -17.72 5.00
CA TYR A 617 2.08 -18.54 5.47
C TYR A 617 2.46 -19.63 4.45
N ASN A 618 1.49 -20.16 3.66
CA ASN A 618 1.81 -21.10 2.60
C ASN A 618 2.72 -20.47 1.53
N MET A 619 2.55 -19.19 1.19
CA MET A 619 3.44 -18.48 0.27
C MET A 619 4.89 -18.50 0.76
N ILE A 620 5.10 -18.27 2.08
CA ILE A 620 6.41 -18.37 2.72
C ILE A 620 6.92 -19.82 2.70
N LYS A 621 6.07 -20.78 3.05
CA LYS A 621 6.39 -22.20 3.13
C LYS A 621 6.84 -22.79 1.79
N VAL A 622 6.26 -22.37 0.68
CA VAL A 622 6.69 -22.79 -0.66
C VAL A 622 7.97 -22.10 -1.13
N GLY A 623 8.52 -21.16 -0.35
CA GLY A 623 9.79 -20.48 -0.58
C GLY A 623 9.68 -19.14 -1.28
N SER A 624 8.48 -18.60 -1.49
CA SER A 624 8.34 -17.25 -2.03
C SER A 624 8.68 -16.19 -0.98
N THR A 625 9.23 -15.08 -1.44
CA THR A 625 9.55 -13.90 -0.63
C THR A 625 8.81 -12.66 -1.09
N ILE A 626 8.02 -12.78 -2.16
CA ILE A 626 7.03 -11.83 -2.64
C ILE A 626 5.68 -12.54 -2.60
N SER A 627 4.58 -11.84 -2.34
CA SER A 627 3.25 -12.43 -2.35
C SER A 627 2.89 -13.01 -3.72
N LEU A 628 2.04 -14.05 -3.71
CA LEU A 628 1.63 -14.78 -4.90
C LEU A 628 0.30 -14.25 -5.47
N GLU A 629 0.04 -14.51 -6.74
CA GLU A 629 -1.23 -14.22 -7.40
C GLU A 629 -2.38 -15.09 -6.87
N ALA A 630 -2.12 -16.35 -6.55
CA ALA A 630 -3.07 -17.29 -5.96
C ALA A 630 -2.44 -17.99 -4.74
N TRP A 631 -3.23 -18.63 -3.90
CA TRP A 631 -2.76 -19.30 -2.68
C TRP A 631 -1.71 -20.38 -2.91
N ASP A 632 -1.78 -21.04 -4.08
CA ASP A 632 -0.85 -22.12 -4.47
C ASP A 632 -0.95 -22.36 -5.98
N ASN A 633 0.08 -22.95 -6.61
CA ASN A 633 0.11 -23.32 -8.01
C ASN A 633 -1.04 -24.28 -8.40
N LYS A 634 -1.55 -25.07 -7.46
CA LYS A 634 -2.69 -25.97 -7.73
C LYS A 634 -3.99 -25.23 -7.98
N TYR A 635 -4.17 -24.03 -7.44
CA TYR A 635 -5.37 -23.20 -7.66
C TYR A 635 -5.27 -22.42 -8.96
N LYS A 636 -4.06 -21.99 -9.34
CA LYS A 636 -3.78 -21.30 -10.59
C LYS A 636 -2.39 -21.71 -11.12
N PRO A 637 -2.32 -22.74 -11.98
CA PRO A 637 -1.04 -23.30 -12.46
C PRO A 637 -0.12 -22.29 -13.16
N ASN A 638 -0.69 -21.23 -13.75
CA ASN A 638 0.06 -20.15 -14.41
C ASN A 638 0.07 -18.85 -13.57
N GLN A 639 0.05 -18.95 -12.24
CA GLN A 639 0.15 -17.78 -11.37
C GLN A 639 1.52 -17.12 -11.42
N ASP A 640 1.57 -15.82 -11.14
CA ASP A 640 2.80 -15.09 -10.85
C ASP A 640 3.28 -15.35 -9.43
N TRP A 641 4.61 -15.40 -9.27
CA TRP A 641 5.27 -15.50 -7.96
C TRP A 641 5.71 -14.13 -7.43
N ASN A 642 5.27 -13.05 -8.07
CA ASN A 642 5.65 -11.67 -7.77
C ASN A 642 4.46 -10.71 -7.95
N HIS A 643 3.37 -10.94 -7.21
CA HIS A 643 2.07 -10.29 -7.40
C HIS A 643 1.61 -9.57 -6.12
N ALA A 644 1.67 -8.23 -6.12
CA ALA A 644 1.46 -7.43 -4.92
C ALA A 644 0.02 -7.42 -4.39
N TRP A 645 -1.02 -7.78 -5.16
CA TRP A 645 -2.37 -7.87 -4.60
C TRP A 645 -2.49 -8.90 -3.46
N GLY A 646 -1.49 -9.79 -3.33
CA GLY A 646 -1.36 -10.67 -2.17
C GLY A 646 -0.90 -9.99 -0.89
N ALA A 647 -0.55 -8.71 -0.94
CA ALA A 647 -0.02 -7.97 0.22
C ALA A 647 -1.11 -7.33 1.11
N ALA A 648 -2.37 -7.77 1.03
CA ALA A 648 -3.47 -7.24 1.84
C ALA A 648 -3.15 -7.11 3.35
N PRO A 649 -2.45 -8.03 4.02
CA PRO A 649 -2.04 -7.86 5.43
C PRO A 649 -1.26 -6.58 5.72
N ALA A 650 -0.53 -6.01 4.74
CA ALA A 650 0.19 -4.75 4.89
C ALA A 650 -0.75 -3.55 5.16
N ASN A 651 -2.02 -3.62 4.77
CA ASN A 651 -3.04 -2.62 5.13
C ASN A 651 -4.00 -3.11 6.23
N ILE A 652 -4.36 -4.38 6.25
CA ILE A 652 -5.29 -4.94 7.24
C ILE A 652 -4.73 -4.80 8.66
N ILE A 653 -3.43 -5.03 8.84
CA ILE A 653 -2.79 -4.92 10.16
C ILE A 653 -2.86 -3.47 10.69
N PRO A 654 -2.38 -2.42 10.00
CA PRO A 654 -2.50 -1.06 10.52
C PRO A 654 -3.94 -0.57 10.61
N ARG A 655 -4.80 -0.84 9.61
CA ARG A 655 -6.17 -0.34 9.57
C ARG A 655 -7.09 -1.00 10.59
N HIS A 656 -7.02 -2.30 10.72
CA HIS A 656 -8.00 -3.07 11.49
C HIS A 656 -7.44 -3.71 12.75
N LEU A 657 -6.31 -4.45 12.65
CA LEU A 657 -5.74 -5.07 13.84
C LEU A 657 -5.25 -4.01 14.83
N MET A 658 -4.48 -3.01 14.34
CA MET A 658 -4.09 -1.84 15.13
C MET A 658 -5.19 -0.79 15.21
N GLY A 659 -6.16 -0.81 14.28
CA GLY A 659 -7.36 0.01 14.27
C GLY A 659 -7.14 1.48 13.92
N VAL A 660 -6.07 1.83 13.20
CA VAL A 660 -5.77 3.22 12.81
C VAL A 660 -6.27 3.48 11.39
N GLU A 661 -7.38 4.21 11.28
CA GLU A 661 -7.99 4.59 10.00
C GLU A 661 -8.28 6.09 9.96
N PRO A 662 -8.12 6.76 8.81
CA PRO A 662 -8.54 8.15 8.68
C PRO A 662 -10.07 8.25 8.69
N LEU A 663 -10.60 9.10 9.56
CA LEU A 663 -12.02 9.49 9.59
C LEU A 663 -12.26 10.75 8.77
N THR A 664 -11.29 11.65 8.73
CA THR A 664 -11.32 12.84 7.90
C THR A 664 -10.12 12.89 6.97
N PRO A 665 -10.22 13.57 5.81
CA PRO A 665 -9.19 13.59 4.79
C PRO A 665 -7.83 14.03 5.33
N GLY A 666 -6.77 13.39 4.84
CA GLY A 666 -5.39 13.67 5.24
C GLY A 666 -5.14 13.42 6.72
N PHE A 667 -5.82 12.44 7.32
CA PHE A 667 -5.63 12.08 8.73
C PHE A 667 -5.86 13.24 9.71
N GLY A 668 -6.77 14.15 9.41
CA GLY A 668 -7.13 15.23 10.34
C GLY A 668 -7.69 14.67 11.66
N THR A 669 -8.60 13.71 11.55
CA THR A 669 -9.07 12.85 12.64
C THR A 669 -8.88 11.41 12.27
N ILE A 670 -8.38 10.60 13.18
CA ILE A 670 -8.24 9.15 13.02
C ILE A 670 -9.19 8.41 13.97
N ARG A 671 -9.58 7.21 13.58
CA ARG A 671 -10.11 6.21 14.50
C ARG A 671 -8.96 5.38 15.04
N VAL A 672 -8.94 5.14 16.34
CA VAL A 672 -8.05 4.22 17.03
C VAL A 672 -8.90 3.16 17.70
N LYS A 673 -9.14 2.05 17.02
CA LYS A 673 -10.02 0.95 17.46
C LYS A 673 -9.29 -0.39 17.31
N PRO A 674 -8.30 -0.69 18.17
CA PRO A 674 -7.52 -1.92 18.06
C PRO A 674 -8.37 -3.17 18.25
N GLN A 675 -8.12 -4.18 17.43
CA GLN A 675 -8.82 -5.47 17.46
C GLN A 675 -7.79 -6.60 17.39
N ILE A 676 -6.95 -6.71 18.43
CA ILE A 676 -5.80 -7.62 18.46
C ILE A 676 -6.15 -9.07 18.83
N ALA A 677 -7.43 -9.35 19.14
CA ALA A 677 -7.91 -10.68 19.50
C ALA A 677 -7.07 -11.33 20.64
N SER A 678 -6.58 -12.55 20.44
CA SER A 678 -5.81 -13.30 21.42
C SER A 678 -4.31 -12.98 21.48
N LEU A 679 -3.83 -11.96 20.75
CA LEU A 679 -2.42 -11.55 20.85
C LEU A 679 -2.12 -10.99 22.24
N GLU A 680 -0.99 -11.42 22.83
CA GLU A 680 -0.56 -10.95 24.15
C GLU A 680 0.02 -9.54 24.11
N TRP A 681 0.70 -9.22 23.02
CA TRP A 681 1.23 -7.88 22.77
C TRP A 681 1.42 -7.61 21.29
N VAL A 682 1.34 -6.34 20.93
CA VAL A 682 1.68 -5.84 19.60
C VAL A 682 2.35 -4.47 19.71
N LYS A 683 3.25 -4.16 18.74
CA LYS A 683 3.86 -2.85 18.57
C LYS A 683 3.84 -2.47 17.10
N ALA A 684 3.51 -1.22 16.80
CA ALA A 684 3.49 -0.73 15.42
C ALA A 684 3.89 0.74 15.32
N THR A 685 4.55 1.07 14.22
CA THR A 685 4.70 2.42 13.68
C THR A 685 3.90 2.48 12.39
N ILE A 686 2.91 3.36 12.32
CA ILE A 686 1.96 3.48 11.21
C ILE A 686 2.17 4.83 10.53
N PRO A 687 2.55 4.85 9.24
CA PRO A 687 2.80 6.08 8.52
C PRO A 687 1.49 6.82 8.25
N THR A 688 1.53 8.14 8.38
CA THR A 688 0.46 9.03 7.90
C THR A 688 1.08 10.25 7.25
N ILE A 689 0.29 10.96 6.45
CA ILE A 689 0.78 12.20 5.81
C ILE A 689 1.13 13.29 6.85
N ARG A 690 0.58 13.20 8.08
CA ARG A 690 0.84 14.14 9.20
C ARG A 690 1.94 13.67 10.15
N GLY A 691 2.60 12.54 9.88
CA GLY A 691 3.60 11.92 10.74
C GLY A 691 3.21 10.52 11.16
N GLU A 692 4.03 9.91 12.00
CA GLU A 692 3.88 8.52 12.41
C GLU A 692 2.99 8.39 13.65
N VAL A 693 2.00 7.52 13.60
CA VAL A 693 1.28 7.05 14.79
C VAL A 693 2.06 5.84 15.35
N GLN A 694 2.55 5.97 16.58
CA GLN A 694 3.27 4.89 17.25
C GLN A 694 2.38 4.26 18.31
N MET A 695 2.28 2.94 18.31
CA MET A 695 1.41 2.20 19.22
C MET A 695 2.10 0.99 19.82
N ALA A 696 1.80 0.73 21.10
CA ALA A 696 2.12 -0.53 21.78
C ALA A 696 0.91 -0.97 22.60
N ILE A 697 0.56 -2.25 22.49
CA ILE A 697 -0.55 -2.84 23.25
C ILE A 697 -0.01 -4.05 24.03
N GLU A 698 -0.40 -4.15 25.30
CA GLU A 698 -0.25 -5.34 26.12
C GLU A 698 -1.64 -5.83 26.56
N ASN A 699 -1.91 -7.12 26.34
CA ASN A 699 -3.19 -7.76 26.63
C ASN A 699 -2.96 -8.92 27.60
N LYS A 700 -3.10 -8.63 28.90
CA LYS A 700 -2.91 -9.59 29.99
C LYS A 700 -4.27 -10.03 30.56
N ALA A 701 -4.30 -11.13 31.29
CA ALA A 701 -5.53 -11.75 31.81
C ALA A 701 -6.47 -10.79 32.58
N LYS A 702 -5.94 -9.73 33.21
CA LYS A 702 -6.71 -8.77 34.03
C LYS A 702 -6.42 -7.31 33.69
N GLU A 703 -5.68 -7.08 32.66
CA GLU A 703 -5.23 -5.73 32.30
C GLU A 703 -4.98 -5.63 30.80
N TYR A 704 -5.57 -4.64 30.16
CA TYR A 704 -5.26 -4.24 28.81
C TYR A 704 -4.63 -2.85 28.83
N THR A 705 -3.48 -2.69 28.19
CA THR A 705 -2.77 -1.40 28.10
C THR A 705 -2.61 -0.99 26.66
N LEU A 706 -3.00 0.25 26.32
CA LEU A 706 -2.71 0.89 25.05
C LEU A 706 -1.84 2.12 25.29
N THR A 707 -0.58 2.06 24.81
CA THR A 707 0.29 3.23 24.71
C THR A 707 0.26 3.73 23.29
N ILE A 708 0.00 5.03 23.09
CA ILE A 708 -0.10 5.64 21.76
C ILE A 708 0.50 7.04 21.73
N LYS A 709 1.27 7.33 20.66
CA LYS A 709 1.71 8.67 20.27
C LYS A 709 0.93 9.12 19.05
N ILE A 710 0.20 10.23 19.18
CA ILE A 710 -0.57 10.87 18.11
C ILE A 710 0.19 12.13 17.68
N PRO A 711 0.56 12.28 16.38
CA PRO A 711 1.26 13.45 15.87
C PRO A 711 0.51 14.77 16.12
N ALA A 712 1.27 15.87 16.16
CA ALA A 712 0.68 17.21 16.23
C ALA A 712 -0.29 17.47 15.05
N ASN A 713 -1.27 18.31 15.26
CA ASN A 713 -2.29 18.69 14.28
C ASN A 713 -3.19 17.51 13.82
N MET A 714 -3.35 16.49 14.68
CA MET A 714 -4.27 15.37 14.53
C MET A 714 -5.17 15.20 15.74
N ASP A 715 -6.37 14.65 15.51
CA ASP A 715 -7.27 14.15 16.54
C ASP A 715 -7.47 12.65 16.40
N ALA A 716 -7.90 12.00 17.48
CA ALA A 716 -8.20 10.57 17.48
C ALA A 716 -9.48 10.25 18.28
N GLU A 717 -10.40 9.54 17.65
CA GLU A 717 -11.46 8.82 18.35
C GLU A 717 -10.92 7.49 18.87
N VAL A 718 -10.81 7.35 20.19
CA VAL A 718 -10.17 6.19 20.82
C VAL A 718 -11.19 5.22 21.39
N TYR A 719 -11.00 3.95 21.06
CA TYR A 719 -11.80 2.81 21.52
C TYR A 719 -10.91 1.80 22.24
N LEU A 720 -11.38 1.30 23.36
CA LEU A 720 -10.73 0.26 24.17
C LEU A 720 -11.64 -0.97 24.25
N PRO A 721 -11.11 -2.17 24.47
CA PRO A 721 -11.95 -3.35 24.61
C PRO A 721 -12.86 -3.25 25.84
N LEU A 722 -14.10 -3.70 25.70
CA LEU A 722 -15.06 -3.84 26.82
C LEU A 722 -14.82 -5.16 27.52
N PRO A 723 -14.32 -5.17 28.75
CA PRO A 723 -14.12 -6.42 29.50
C PRO A 723 -15.44 -6.93 30.09
N ASN A 724 -15.49 -8.21 30.42
CA ASN A 724 -16.59 -8.79 31.18
C ASN A 724 -16.50 -8.38 32.65
N GLY A 725 -17.59 -7.85 33.22
CA GLY A 725 -17.68 -7.52 34.64
C GLY A 725 -17.34 -6.06 34.98
N LYS A 726 -16.85 -5.84 36.21
CA LYS A 726 -16.45 -4.50 36.67
C LYS A 726 -15.08 -4.14 36.13
N TYR A 727 -14.91 -2.91 35.69
CA TYR A 727 -13.65 -2.41 35.17
C TYR A 727 -13.34 -0.99 35.65
N GLN A 728 -12.09 -0.62 35.56
CA GLN A 728 -11.59 0.73 35.78
C GLN A 728 -10.71 1.12 34.60
N VAL A 729 -10.87 2.35 34.11
CA VAL A 729 -10.05 2.89 33.02
C VAL A 729 -9.27 4.09 33.50
N THR A 730 -7.98 4.10 33.20
CA THR A 730 -7.09 5.26 33.46
C THR A 730 -6.41 5.73 32.20
N ASN A 731 -6.03 6.98 32.16
CA ASN A 731 -5.14 7.58 31.17
C ASN A 731 -3.97 8.25 31.89
N ASN A 732 -2.74 7.86 31.59
CA ASN A 732 -1.54 8.34 32.27
C ASN A 732 -1.66 8.27 33.80
N GLY A 733 -2.23 7.16 34.31
CA GLY A 733 -2.46 6.89 35.72
C GLY A 733 -3.70 7.55 36.34
N ASN A 734 -4.35 8.50 35.66
CA ASN A 734 -5.54 9.20 36.14
C ASN A 734 -6.81 8.47 35.70
N PRO A 735 -7.79 8.24 36.61
CA PRO A 735 -9.08 7.66 36.24
C PRO A 735 -9.81 8.54 35.22
N ILE A 736 -10.39 7.91 34.20
CA ILE A 736 -11.19 8.60 33.18
C ILE A 736 -12.59 7.98 33.06
N LYS A 737 -13.55 8.78 32.60
CA LYS A 737 -14.88 8.30 32.22
C LYS A 737 -14.85 7.80 30.78
N VAL A 738 -15.48 6.66 30.54
CA VAL A 738 -15.65 6.07 29.22
C VAL A 738 -17.11 5.69 29.00
N THR A 739 -17.52 5.60 27.73
CA THR A 739 -18.89 5.24 27.37
C THR A 739 -18.90 3.90 26.65
N GLN A 740 -19.72 2.95 27.08
CA GLN A 740 -19.88 1.70 26.36
C GLN A 740 -20.57 1.96 25.00
N VAL A 741 -19.99 1.45 23.92
CA VAL A 741 -20.59 1.54 22.60
C VAL A 741 -21.73 0.53 22.51
N LYS A 742 -22.95 1.03 22.20
CA LYS A 742 -24.15 0.19 22.20
C LYS A 742 -24.05 -0.90 21.12
N GLY A 743 -24.10 -2.16 21.54
CA GLY A 743 -24.10 -3.31 20.64
C GLY A 743 -22.71 -3.69 20.10
N GLU A 744 -21.65 -3.08 20.61
CA GLU A 744 -20.27 -3.40 20.25
C GLU A 744 -19.42 -3.75 21.50
N PRO A 745 -18.36 -4.55 21.35
CA PRO A 745 -17.49 -4.96 22.47
C PRO A 745 -16.45 -3.88 22.80
N PHE A 746 -16.84 -2.59 22.82
CA PHE A 746 -15.91 -1.47 23.00
C PHE A 746 -16.39 -0.44 23.99
N LEU A 747 -15.39 0.20 24.61
CA LEU A 747 -15.50 1.42 25.41
C LEU A 747 -14.99 2.60 24.57
N TYR A 748 -15.79 3.62 24.40
CA TYR A 748 -15.39 4.87 23.75
C TYR A 748 -14.79 5.83 24.79
N VAL A 749 -13.53 6.21 24.58
CA VAL A 749 -12.81 7.16 25.45
C VAL A 749 -13.23 8.60 25.16
N GLY A 750 -13.46 8.92 23.89
CA GLY A 750 -13.74 10.25 23.39
C GLY A 750 -12.83 10.63 22.22
N ASN A 751 -12.97 11.88 21.78
CA ASN A 751 -12.05 12.50 20.82
C ASN A 751 -10.93 13.19 21.62
N ILE A 752 -9.67 12.79 21.34
CA ILE A 752 -8.48 13.33 21.99
C ILE A 752 -7.56 13.96 20.93
N GLY A 753 -6.78 14.97 21.30
CA GLY A 753 -5.83 15.61 20.41
C GLY A 753 -4.50 14.86 20.32
N SER A 754 -3.51 15.52 19.74
CA SER A 754 -2.13 15.02 19.68
C SER A 754 -1.51 14.82 21.06
N GLY A 755 -0.48 13.96 21.15
CA GLY A 755 0.25 13.72 22.39
C GLY A 755 0.55 12.26 22.67
N ASN A 756 1.08 12.01 23.87
CA ASN A 756 1.44 10.67 24.35
C ASN A 756 0.41 10.23 25.42
N TYR A 757 -0.21 9.10 25.20
CA TYR A 757 -1.25 8.57 26.07
C TYR A 757 -0.93 7.12 26.46
N ASN A 758 -1.28 6.79 27.73
CA ASN A 758 -1.21 5.42 28.24
C ASN A 758 -2.57 5.08 28.88
N PHE A 759 -3.39 4.39 28.11
CA PHE A 759 -4.69 3.89 28.56
C PHE A 759 -4.55 2.52 29.17
N VAL A 760 -5.08 2.34 30.39
CA VAL A 760 -5.09 1.06 31.08
C VAL A 760 -6.52 0.71 31.47
N VAL A 761 -6.99 -0.47 31.04
CA VAL A 761 -8.26 -1.08 31.46
C VAL A 761 -7.95 -2.22 32.39
N LYS A 762 -8.35 -2.12 33.69
CA LYS A 762 -8.22 -3.19 34.70
C LYS A 762 -9.59 -3.81 34.96
N TYR A 763 -9.65 -5.15 35.05
CA TYR A 763 -10.89 -5.92 35.22
C TYR A 763 -10.70 -7.21 35.99
#